data_5c538a069ccd77f6dd6211151335a0c9
#
_entry.id   5c538a069ccd77f6dd6211151335a0c9
#
_cell.length_a   1.000
_cell.length_b   1.000
_cell.length_c   1.000
_cell.angle_alpha   90.00
_cell.angle_beta   90.00
_cell.angle_gamma   90.00
#
_symmetry.space_group_name_H-M   'P 1'
#
loop_
_entity.id
_entity.type
_entity.pdbx_description
1 polymer ?
#
loop_
_entity_poly.entity_id
_entity_poly.type
_entity_poly.pdbx_seq_one_letter_code
_entity_poly.pdbx_strand_id
1 'polypeptide(L)'
;MEEIQPNEWTITLNVSTLEFPLSYKFVACNADSKQVEEWENHDNRMLNNPELKKGEIYLTPETEVHFTSSARKVAGTAIPVFSLRSEKSFGVGDFGDLKKLIDWAAKTHQQAVQILPINDTTITHTWMDSYPYNSISIYAFHPMYIDLNQLGKMKDKEALAVFEARRQELNALPQIDYEAVNNAKRAYLKVMFQQTGRKVLASAEFKKFFEENEHWLLPYAAFSYLRDLYGTPDFSQWPEHTEYKAEEIAALCAPDSSCYEEIAFYYYTKYHLHIQLLDAGNYAREKGIIFKGDTPIGISRNSVEAWIEPYYFNMNGQAGAPPDAFSVNGQNWGFPTYNWEVMEQDNYQWWQKRFRKMAEYFTAYRIDHILGFFRIWEIPSHSVHGLLGQFVPALPMSVDEIQSYGLPFQKDFMTKPFINEEMLNKMFGDKAAFVKETFVQHAHDDIYEMRPEYDTQRKVEAYFSDKKDEESIHIREGVYALISNVLFVPDRKHPSMYHPRIAVQNDFIFGRLDWKEKDAFNRLYNHYYYQRHNQFWYQEAMKKLPILTQATSMLVCGEDLGMVPDCVPWVMDQLQILSLEIQRMPKNPKHEFGHVWEYPYRSVCTISTHDMSTLRGWWEEDYEQTCRYYNHVMGHWGEVPVSAPGWVCEEIVRHHLECPSLLCILSFQDWLSIDEEIRYPDVNAERINVPANPRHYWRYRMHLTLEELIKNKKFNEKLVEMIDTTGRF
;
A
#
# COMPACT_ATOMS: atom_id res chain seq x y z
N MET A 1 3.20 -35.61 21.98
CA MET A 1 3.62 -34.21 21.79
C MET A 1 2.68 -33.35 22.62
N GLU A 2 3.19 -32.28 23.19
CA GLU A 2 2.43 -31.30 23.99
C GLU A 2 2.52 -29.95 23.28
N GLU A 3 1.41 -29.23 23.15
CA GLU A 3 1.38 -27.88 22.61
C GLU A 3 1.88 -26.92 23.69
N ILE A 4 2.93 -26.15 23.40
CA ILE A 4 3.54 -25.19 24.33
C ILE A 4 3.09 -23.78 24.06
N GLN A 5 2.78 -23.47 22.80
CA GLN A 5 2.18 -22.22 22.31
C GLN A 5 1.28 -22.55 21.11
N PRO A 6 0.38 -21.69 20.68
CA PRO A 6 -0.44 -21.94 19.49
C PRO A 6 0.40 -22.33 18.27
N ASN A 7 0.17 -23.54 17.75
CA ASN A 7 0.91 -24.16 16.64
C ASN A 7 2.37 -24.55 16.94
N GLU A 8 2.82 -24.48 18.18
CA GLU A 8 4.14 -24.96 18.59
C GLU A 8 4.02 -26.17 19.49
N TRP A 9 4.68 -27.24 19.11
CA TRP A 9 4.56 -28.55 19.78
C TRP A 9 5.93 -29.06 20.21
N THR A 10 6.02 -29.65 21.39
CA THR A 10 7.23 -30.29 21.89
C THR A 10 7.01 -31.77 22.20
N ILE A 11 8.08 -32.53 22.11
CA ILE A 11 8.14 -33.91 22.58
C ILE A 11 9.50 -34.21 23.20
N THR A 12 9.52 -34.81 24.36
CA THR A 12 10.77 -35.27 24.99
C THR A 12 10.84 -36.80 24.88
N LEU A 13 11.92 -37.29 24.30
CA LEU A 13 12.17 -38.72 24.12
C LEU A 13 13.37 -39.14 24.95
N ASN A 14 13.26 -40.35 25.55
CA ASN A 14 14.40 -40.96 26.23
C ASN A 14 15.27 -41.71 25.22
N VAL A 15 16.43 -41.15 24.90
CA VAL A 15 17.34 -41.69 23.87
C VAL A 15 17.94 -43.05 24.26
N SER A 16 17.98 -43.43 25.55
CA SER A 16 18.52 -44.72 26.00
C SER A 16 17.68 -45.94 25.56
N THR A 17 16.47 -45.71 25.10
CA THR A 17 15.51 -46.73 24.62
C THR A 17 15.35 -46.75 23.11
N LEU A 18 16.09 -45.90 22.38
CA LEU A 18 15.96 -45.74 20.94
C LEU A 18 17.14 -46.33 20.19
N GLU A 19 16.88 -46.91 19.03
CA GLU A 19 17.92 -47.33 18.08
C GLU A 19 18.23 -46.20 17.09
N PHE A 20 19.51 -45.98 16.81
CA PHE A 20 19.96 -44.94 15.92
C PHE A 20 20.66 -45.53 14.68
N PRO A 21 20.55 -44.83 13.50
CA PRO A 21 19.84 -43.57 13.26
C PRO A 21 18.31 -43.75 13.40
N LEU A 22 17.65 -42.82 14.10
CA LEU A 22 16.20 -42.84 14.26
C LEU A 22 15.53 -42.22 13.03
N SER A 23 14.72 -43.03 12.34
CA SER A 23 13.86 -42.58 11.27
C SER A 23 12.48 -42.23 11.83
N TYR A 24 12.02 -41.00 11.60
CA TYR A 24 10.71 -40.54 12.12
C TYR A 24 9.98 -39.66 11.14
N LYS A 25 8.69 -39.46 11.38
CA LYS A 25 7.81 -38.61 10.61
C LYS A 25 6.70 -38.05 11.49
N PHE A 26 6.25 -36.85 11.21
CA PHE A 26 5.11 -36.28 11.92
C PHE A 26 3.80 -36.67 11.24
N VAL A 27 2.76 -36.76 12.04
CA VAL A 27 1.41 -37.10 11.60
C VAL A 27 0.40 -36.19 12.27
N ALA A 28 -0.60 -35.76 11.51
CA ALA A 28 -1.80 -35.14 12.05
C ALA A 28 -2.76 -36.26 12.49
N CYS A 29 -3.27 -36.15 13.72
CA CYS A 29 -4.23 -37.11 14.26
C CYS A 29 -5.51 -36.40 14.69
N ASN A 30 -6.64 -37.05 14.51
CA ASN A 30 -7.89 -36.60 15.09
C ASN A 30 -7.77 -36.46 16.60
N ALA A 31 -8.20 -35.35 17.18
CA ALA A 31 -8.03 -35.08 18.61
C ALA A 31 -8.78 -36.09 19.51
N ASP A 32 -9.95 -36.56 19.08
CA ASP A 32 -10.82 -37.43 19.83
C ASP A 32 -10.49 -38.92 19.59
N SER A 33 -10.44 -39.35 18.33
CA SER A 33 -10.24 -40.74 17.95
C SER A 33 -8.78 -41.17 17.98
N LYS A 34 -7.82 -40.25 18.01
CA LYS A 34 -6.36 -40.50 17.89
C LYS A 34 -5.95 -41.21 16.61
N GLN A 35 -6.84 -41.30 15.62
CA GLN A 35 -6.52 -41.89 14.32
C GLN A 35 -5.68 -40.90 13.51
N VAL A 36 -4.69 -41.44 12.79
CA VAL A 36 -3.87 -40.67 11.86
C VAL A 36 -4.75 -40.25 10.70
N GLU A 37 -4.85 -38.94 10.48
CA GLU A 37 -5.58 -38.32 9.34
C GLU A 37 -4.63 -38.03 8.19
N GLU A 38 -3.40 -37.63 8.50
CA GLU A 38 -2.45 -37.28 7.47
C GLU A 38 -0.99 -37.46 7.91
N TRP A 39 -0.13 -37.76 6.96
CA TRP A 39 1.32 -37.85 7.11
C TRP A 39 1.98 -36.61 6.51
N GLU A 40 3.04 -36.07 7.12
CA GLU A 40 3.81 -34.98 6.53
C GLU A 40 4.34 -35.32 5.14
N ASN A 41 4.46 -34.30 4.28
CA ASN A 41 4.71 -34.45 2.83
C ASN A 41 6.13 -34.88 2.43
N HIS A 42 7.09 -34.79 3.30
CA HIS A 42 8.50 -35.04 2.97
C HIS A 42 8.91 -36.48 3.25
N ASP A 43 10.11 -36.87 2.81
CA ASP A 43 10.74 -38.11 3.21
C ASP A 43 10.89 -38.23 4.74
N ASN A 44 11.10 -39.44 5.25
CA ASN A 44 11.31 -39.64 6.67
C ASN A 44 12.52 -38.83 7.14
N ARG A 45 12.35 -38.17 8.27
CA ARG A 45 13.43 -37.43 8.94
C ARG A 45 14.37 -38.41 9.62
N MET A 46 15.65 -38.04 9.70
CA MET A 46 16.69 -38.87 10.30
C MET A 46 17.34 -38.11 11.45
N LEU A 47 17.36 -38.75 12.62
CA LEU A 47 18.12 -38.28 13.78
C LEU A 47 19.27 -39.24 14.02
N ASN A 48 20.48 -38.77 13.91
CA ASN A 48 21.68 -39.50 14.24
C ASN A 48 21.85 -39.57 15.78
N ASN A 49 22.61 -40.55 16.24
CA ASN A 49 22.89 -40.72 17.68
C ASN A 49 23.54 -39.43 18.23
N PRO A 50 22.88 -38.73 19.19
CA PRO A 50 23.44 -37.47 19.75
C PRO A 50 24.54 -37.75 20.80
N GLU A 51 24.93 -39.00 21.04
CA GLU A 51 25.99 -39.44 21.99
C GLU A 51 25.91 -38.79 23.39
N LEU A 52 24.70 -38.73 23.96
CA LEU A 52 24.41 -38.06 25.22
C LEU A 52 24.88 -38.89 26.42
N LYS A 53 25.43 -38.22 27.43
CA LYS A 53 25.67 -38.80 28.76
C LYS A 53 24.43 -38.67 29.63
N LYS A 54 24.41 -39.43 30.72
CA LYS A 54 23.28 -39.41 31.66
C LYS A 54 23.09 -37.98 32.23
N GLY A 55 21.90 -37.43 32.01
CA GLY A 55 21.51 -36.07 32.46
C GLY A 55 21.71 -34.96 31.42
N GLU A 56 22.24 -35.26 30.24
CA GLU A 56 22.32 -34.32 29.12
C GLU A 56 21.05 -34.35 28.30
N ILE A 57 20.69 -33.22 27.71
CA ILE A 57 19.56 -33.02 26.81
C ILE A 57 20.10 -32.50 25.48
N TYR A 58 19.66 -33.11 24.39
CA TYR A 58 19.89 -32.62 23.03
C TYR A 58 18.61 -31.95 22.51
N LEU A 59 18.70 -30.69 22.14
CA LEU A 59 17.62 -29.98 21.52
C LEU A 59 17.82 -30.00 20.00
N THR A 60 16.87 -30.52 19.27
CA THR A 60 16.85 -30.37 17.81
C THR A 60 16.45 -28.92 17.46
N PRO A 61 16.93 -28.39 16.36
CA PRO A 61 16.40 -27.11 15.83
C PRO A 61 14.88 -27.21 15.66
N GLU A 62 14.21 -26.07 15.74
CA GLU A 62 12.80 -25.95 15.36
C GLU A 62 12.60 -26.48 13.95
N THR A 63 11.50 -27.19 13.76
CA THR A 63 11.23 -27.89 12.52
C THR A 63 9.79 -27.64 12.10
N GLU A 64 9.60 -27.06 10.94
CA GLU A 64 8.27 -26.94 10.34
C GLU A 64 7.78 -28.29 9.80
N VAL A 65 6.50 -28.55 10.01
CA VAL A 65 5.81 -29.75 9.54
C VAL A 65 4.74 -29.34 8.53
N HIS A 66 4.78 -29.89 7.33
CA HIS A 66 3.85 -29.57 6.26
C HIS A 66 2.93 -30.74 5.93
N PHE A 67 1.63 -30.48 5.97
CA PHE A 67 0.58 -31.42 5.59
C PHE A 67 -0.14 -30.89 4.34
N THR A 68 -0.48 -31.76 3.36
CA THR A 68 -1.08 -31.33 2.08
C THR A 68 -2.57 -31.07 2.18
N SER A 69 -3.30 -31.96 2.86
CA SER A 69 -4.77 -31.94 2.90
C SER A 69 -5.33 -31.01 3.98
N SER A 70 -4.51 -30.68 5.00
CA SER A 70 -4.92 -29.76 6.08
C SER A 70 -4.56 -28.29 5.80
N ALA A 71 -3.96 -28.00 4.65
CA ALA A 71 -3.64 -26.64 4.26
C ALA A 71 -4.93 -25.86 4.03
N ARG A 72 -5.33 -25.06 5.02
CA ARG A 72 -6.49 -24.18 4.91
C ARG A 72 -6.28 -23.20 3.76
N LYS A 73 -7.23 -23.14 2.85
CA LYS A 73 -7.28 -22.16 1.77
C LYS A 73 -8.55 -21.34 1.92
N VAL A 74 -8.46 -20.05 1.66
CA VAL A 74 -9.55 -19.10 1.89
C VAL A 74 -9.81 -18.29 0.63
N ALA A 75 -11.08 -18.10 0.27
CA ALA A 75 -11.52 -17.14 -0.73
C ALA A 75 -12.03 -15.85 -0.05
N GLY A 76 -11.86 -14.71 -0.72
CA GLY A 76 -12.32 -13.42 -0.19
C GLY A 76 -12.48 -12.34 -1.24
N THR A 77 -13.01 -11.21 -0.80
CA THR A 77 -13.24 -10.01 -1.63
C THR A 77 -12.43 -8.83 -1.12
N ALA A 78 -11.81 -8.11 -2.05
CA ALA A 78 -11.19 -6.81 -1.82
C ALA A 78 -12.08 -5.69 -2.40
N ILE A 79 -12.43 -4.70 -1.56
CA ILE A 79 -13.19 -3.52 -1.98
C ILE A 79 -12.92 -2.34 -1.03
N PRO A 80 -12.72 -1.11 -1.55
CA PRO A 80 -12.66 0.07 -0.70
C PRO A 80 -13.97 0.31 0.05
N VAL A 81 -13.91 0.70 1.33
CA VAL A 81 -15.13 1.04 2.09
C VAL A 81 -15.94 2.14 1.40
N PHE A 82 -15.27 3.17 0.88
CA PHE A 82 -15.95 4.26 0.18
C PHE A 82 -16.76 3.80 -1.04
N SER A 83 -16.37 2.69 -1.67
CA SER A 83 -17.04 2.16 -2.85
C SER A 83 -18.34 1.41 -2.55
N LEU A 84 -18.60 1.05 -1.30
CA LEU A 84 -19.81 0.33 -0.92
C LEU A 84 -21.06 1.17 -1.17
N ARG A 85 -22.15 0.48 -1.53
CA ARG A 85 -23.46 1.07 -1.74
C ARG A 85 -24.53 0.23 -1.05
N SER A 86 -25.36 0.87 -0.23
CA SER A 86 -26.60 0.28 0.28
C SER A 86 -27.79 1.22 0.03
N GLU A 87 -29.00 0.73 0.28
CA GLU A 87 -30.22 1.55 0.18
C GLU A 87 -30.16 2.79 1.08
N LYS A 88 -29.40 2.73 2.19
CA LYS A 88 -29.29 3.81 3.20
C LYS A 88 -27.95 4.54 3.19
N SER A 89 -27.03 4.24 2.30
CA SER A 89 -25.77 4.96 2.20
C SER A 89 -25.99 6.44 1.91
N PHE A 90 -25.07 7.27 2.34
CA PHE A 90 -25.09 8.73 2.14
C PHE A 90 -24.20 9.18 0.97
N GLY A 91 -24.30 8.48 -0.18
CA GLY A 91 -23.51 8.75 -1.35
C GLY A 91 -22.08 8.16 -1.33
N VAL A 92 -21.71 7.50 -0.24
CA VAL A 92 -20.44 6.83 0.00
C VAL A 92 -20.68 5.65 0.93
N GLY A 93 -19.86 4.60 0.83
CA GLY A 93 -19.91 3.49 1.78
C GLY A 93 -19.40 3.89 3.16
N ASP A 94 -19.93 3.25 4.20
CA ASP A 94 -19.61 3.53 5.60
C ASP A 94 -19.43 2.26 6.43
N PHE A 95 -19.14 2.41 7.73
CA PHE A 95 -18.89 1.27 8.60
C PHE A 95 -20.15 0.43 8.89
N GLY A 96 -21.36 0.97 8.72
CA GLY A 96 -22.59 0.20 8.74
C GLY A 96 -22.74 -0.71 7.53
N ASP A 97 -22.28 -0.27 6.36
CA ASP A 97 -22.29 -1.04 5.13
C ASP A 97 -21.31 -2.23 5.16
N LEU A 98 -20.21 -2.13 5.94
CA LEU A 98 -19.30 -3.26 6.15
C LEU A 98 -19.99 -4.50 6.73
N LYS A 99 -20.94 -4.35 7.62
CA LYS A 99 -21.67 -5.52 8.18
C LYS A 99 -22.48 -6.25 7.11
N LYS A 100 -23.07 -5.52 6.17
CA LYS A 100 -23.78 -6.12 5.02
C LYS A 100 -22.82 -6.80 4.05
N LEU A 101 -21.63 -6.23 3.84
CA LEU A 101 -20.59 -6.87 3.03
C LEU A 101 -20.11 -8.17 3.69
N ILE A 102 -19.93 -8.18 5.00
CA ILE A 102 -19.58 -9.38 5.79
C ILE A 102 -20.69 -10.44 5.67
N ASP A 103 -21.98 -10.05 5.72
CA ASP A 103 -23.09 -10.97 5.52
C ASP A 103 -23.10 -11.59 4.11
N TRP A 104 -22.79 -10.80 3.08
CA TRP A 104 -22.67 -11.30 1.72
C TRP A 104 -21.49 -12.27 1.58
N ALA A 105 -20.33 -11.92 2.13
CA ALA A 105 -19.16 -12.79 2.13
C ALA A 105 -19.45 -14.13 2.80
N ALA A 106 -20.04 -14.11 4.00
CA ALA A 106 -20.44 -15.34 4.70
C ALA A 106 -21.45 -16.17 3.90
N LYS A 107 -22.44 -15.51 3.27
CA LYS A 107 -23.45 -16.17 2.45
C LYS A 107 -22.87 -16.85 1.21
N THR A 108 -21.77 -16.33 0.67
CA THR A 108 -21.12 -16.86 -0.53
C THR A 108 -19.88 -17.71 -0.20
N HIS A 109 -19.77 -18.21 1.04
CA HIS A 109 -18.66 -19.04 1.54
C HIS A 109 -17.27 -18.36 1.45
N GLN A 110 -17.24 -17.05 1.28
CA GLN A 110 -16.01 -16.30 1.43
C GLN A 110 -15.68 -16.15 2.92
N GLN A 111 -14.41 -16.25 3.25
CA GLN A 111 -13.92 -16.16 4.64
C GLN A 111 -12.94 -14.99 4.84
N ALA A 112 -12.79 -14.10 3.86
CA ALA A 112 -11.96 -12.91 3.99
C ALA A 112 -12.62 -11.71 3.31
N VAL A 113 -12.51 -10.55 3.96
CA VAL A 113 -12.86 -9.23 3.41
C VAL A 113 -11.67 -8.32 3.59
N GLN A 114 -11.14 -7.78 2.50
CA GLN A 114 -10.04 -6.83 2.50
C GLN A 114 -10.56 -5.45 2.12
N ILE A 115 -10.14 -4.44 2.87
CA ILE A 115 -10.43 -3.04 2.58
C ILE A 115 -9.14 -2.26 2.29
N LEU A 116 -9.28 -1.09 1.66
CA LEU A 116 -8.19 -0.12 1.53
C LEU A 116 -8.06 0.74 2.79
N PRO A 117 -7.01 1.60 2.89
CA PRO A 117 -6.83 2.45 4.06
C PRO A 117 -8.05 3.31 4.34
N ILE A 118 -8.38 3.46 5.61
CA ILE A 118 -9.55 4.20 6.10
C ILE A 118 -9.18 5.39 6.99
N ASN A 119 -7.90 5.68 7.10
CA ASN A 119 -7.41 6.81 7.89
C ASN A 119 -7.86 8.15 7.30
N ASP A 120 -7.86 9.17 8.13
CA ASP A 120 -8.26 10.52 7.73
C ASP A 120 -7.25 11.13 6.76
N THR A 121 -7.74 11.59 5.62
CA THR A 121 -6.96 12.21 4.54
C THR A 121 -7.38 13.68 4.32
N THR A 122 -8.14 14.26 5.24
CA THR A 122 -8.69 15.61 5.10
C THR A 122 -7.59 16.67 5.19
N ILE A 123 -7.13 17.15 4.05
CA ILE A 123 -6.07 18.13 3.89
C ILE A 123 -6.64 19.46 3.39
N THR A 124 -7.35 19.43 2.26
CA THR A 124 -7.82 20.60 1.54
C THR A 124 -9.34 20.77 1.56
N HIS A 125 -10.08 19.79 2.06
CA HIS A 125 -11.54 19.66 1.95
C HIS A 125 -12.06 19.59 0.50
N THR A 126 -11.18 19.22 -0.46
CA THR A 126 -11.52 19.04 -1.86
C THR A 126 -11.43 17.57 -2.27
N TRP A 127 -11.83 17.26 -3.50
CA TRP A 127 -11.72 15.92 -4.05
C TRP A 127 -10.29 15.35 -4.05
N MET A 128 -9.26 16.18 -3.96
CA MET A 128 -7.86 15.72 -3.84
C MET A 128 -7.60 14.91 -2.58
N ASP A 129 -8.41 15.11 -1.54
CA ASP A 129 -8.38 14.35 -0.30
C ASP A 129 -8.96 12.93 -0.45
N SER A 130 -9.48 12.57 -1.62
CA SER A 130 -10.04 11.25 -1.90
C SER A 130 -8.99 10.13 -1.97
N TYR A 131 -7.70 10.46 -2.01
CA TYR A 131 -6.59 9.52 -2.06
C TYR A 131 -6.35 8.86 -0.68
N PRO A 132 -6.69 7.56 -0.50
CA PRO A 132 -6.74 6.95 0.82
C PRO A 132 -5.36 6.71 1.46
N TYR A 133 -4.27 6.76 0.68
CA TYR A 133 -2.91 6.55 1.16
C TYR A 133 -2.24 7.83 1.68
N ASN A 134 -2.82 9.01 1.46
CA ASN A 134 -2.27 10.29 1.92
C ASN A 134 -2.87 10.72 3.27
N SER A 135 -2.71 9.89 4.30
CA SER A 135 -3.30 10.14 5.62
C SER A 135 -2.64 11.28 6.38
N ILE A 136 -3.45 12.05 7.09
CA ILE A 136 -3.00 13.07 8.05
C ILE A 136 -2.82 12.51 9.47
N SER A 137 -3.23 11.27 9.72
CA SER A 137 -3.01 10.57 10.98
C SER A 137 -3.03 9.05 10.76
N ILE A 138 -2.14 8.35 11.46
CA ILE A 138 -2.11 6.88 11.46
C ILE A 138 -3.18 6.27 12.39
N TYR A 139 -3.85 7.06 13.20
CA TYR A 139 -4.83 6.61 14.19
C TYR A 139 -6.26 7.03 13.84
N ALA A 140 -6.45 8.27 13.38
CA ALA A 140 -7.75 8.83 13.12
C ALA A 140 -8.38 8.29 11.83
N PHE A 141 -9.64 7.85 11.88
CA PHE A 141 -10.37 7.41 10.69
C PHE A 141 -11.06 8.57 10.00
N HIS A 142 -11.24 8.45 8.68
CA HIS A 142 -11.87 9.50 7.87
C HIS A 142 -13.35 9.68 8.24
N PRO A 143 -13.83 10.92 8.47
CA PRO A 143 -15.21 11.17 8.87
C PRO A 143 -16.28 10.68 7.89
N MET A 144 -15.94 10.52 6.60
CA MET A 144 -16.88 10.05 5.60
C MET A 144 -17.39 8.62 5.87
N TYR A 145 -16.64 7.80 6.63
CA TYR A 145 -16.99 6.41 6.92
C TYR A 145 -17.99 6.24 8.06
N ILE A 146 -18.40 7.35 8.72
CA ILE A 146 -19.37 7.26 9.79
C ILE A 146 -20.75 6.89 9.23
N ASP A 147 -21.41 5.89 9.83
CA ASP A 147 -22.82 5.61 9.60
C ASP A 147 -23.69 6.57 10.40
N LEU A 148 -24.29 7.52 9.74
CA LEU A 148 -25.12 8.55 10.37
C LEU A 148 -26.38 7.96 11.03
N ASN A 149 -26.87 6.80 10.57
CA ASN A 149 -28.04 6.14 11.13
C ASN A 149 -27.80 5.63 12.57
N GLN A 150 -26.54 5.39 12.94
CA GLN A 150 -26.15 4.92 14.27
C GLN A 150 -25.98 6.04 15.31
N LEU A 151 -26.08 7.31 14.92
CA LEU A 151 -25.96 8.45 15.83
C LEU A 151 -27.24 8.74 16.66
N GLY A 152 -28.28 7.96 16.42
CA GLY A 152 -29.60 8.18 17.01
C GLY A 152 -30.49 9.08 16.16
N LYS A 153 -31.68 9.39 16.70
CA LYS A 153 -32.69 10.18 15.97
C LYS A 153 -32.42 11.66 16.06
N MET A 154 -32.33 12.34 14.94
CA MET A 154 -32.31 13.78 14.86
C MET A 154 -33.70 14.33 15.30
N LYS A 155 -33.71 15.28 16.23
CA LYS A 155 -34.95 15.89 16.75
C LYS A 155 -35.53 16.94 15.81
N ASP A 156 -34.67 17.67 15.12
CA ASP A 156 -35.03 18.66 14.12
C ASP A 156 -35.55 17.94 12.87
N LYS A 157 -36.87 17.91 12.70
CA LYS A 157 -37.55 17.23 11.61
C LYS A 157 -37.35 17.93 10.24
N GLU A 158 -37.21 19.25 10.27
CA GLU A 158 -37.00 20.03 9.03
C GLU A 158 -35.57 19.78 8.52
N ALA A 159 -34.57 19.88 9.39
CA ALA A 159 -33.21 19.53 9.06
C ALA A 159 -33.08 18.06 8.58
N LEU A 160 -33.75 17.13 9.28
CA LEU A 160 -33.74 15.71 8.87
C LEU A 160 -34.31 15.51 7.48
N ALA A 161 -35.40 16.20 7.12
CA ALA A 161 -36.01 16.10 5.78
C ALA A 161 -35.04 16.62 4.69
N VAL A 162 -34.32 17.71 4.96
CA VAL A 162 -33.27 18.24 4.03
C VAL A 162 -32.13 17.25 3.86
N PHE A 163 -31.62 16.68 4.95
CA PHE A 163 -30.55 15.69 4.89
C PHE A 163 -30.98 14.39 4.18
N GLU A 164 -32.20 13.95 4.40
CA GLU A 164 -32.71 12.75 3.71
C GLU A 164 -32.87 12.97 2.21
N ALA A 165 -33.37 14.12 1.78
CA ALA A 165 -33.41 14.50 0.35
C ALA A 165 -31.98 14.54 -0.25
N ARG A 166 -31.02 15.12 0.48
CA ARG A 166 -29.62 15.17 0.04
C ARG A 166 -28.99 13.78 -0.01
N ARG A 167 -29.30 12.92 0.95
CA ARG A 167 -28.85 11.52 0.96
C ARG A 167 -29.32 10.79 -0.30
N GLN A 168 -30.61 10.90 -0.63
CA GLN A 168 -31.17 10.25 -1.83
C GLN A 168 -30.52 10.76 -3.11
N GLU A 169 -30.31 12.07 -3.23
CA GLU A 169 -29.60 12.68 -4.37
C GLU A 169 -28.18 12.11 -4.51
N LEU A 170 -27.38 12.16 -3.46
CA LEU A 170 -25.99 11.70 -3.47
C LEU A 170 -25.89 10.17 -3.67
N ASN A 171 -26.84 9.41 -3.08
CA ASN A 171 -26.86 7.96 -3.20
C ASN A 171 -27.23 7.48 -4.63
N ALA A 172 -27.95 8.31 -5.38
CA ALA A 172 -28.30 8.02 -6.77
C ALA A 172 -27.14 8.24 -7.77
N LEU A 173 -26.09 8.96 -7.38
CA LEU A 173 -24.95 9.21 -8.24
C LEU A 173 -24.20 7.91 -8.60
N PRO A 174 -23.76 7.74 -9.85
CA PRO A 174 -23.00 6.56 -10.29
C PRO A 174 -21.62 6.47 -9.66
N GLN A 175 -21.02 7.61 -9.33
CA GLN A 175 -19.70 7.74 -8.69
C GLN A 175 -19.82 8.64 -7.46
N ILE A 176 -18.78 8.66 -6.62
CA ILE A 176 -18.75 9.48 -5.41
C ILE A 176 -18.47 10.93 -5.77
N ASP A 177 -19.32 11.83 -5.32
CA ASP A 177 -19.00 13.26 -5.20
C ASP A 177 -18.41 13.50 -3.81
N TYR A 178 -17.08 13.45 -3.73
CA TYR A 178 -16.35 13.49 -2.47
C TYR A 178 -16.66 14.76 -1.65
N GLU A 179 -16.64 15.92 -2.30
CA GLU A 179 -16.87 17.20 -1.63
C GLU A 179 -18.31 17.32 -1.11
N ALA A 180 -19.28 17.00 -1.97
CA ALA A 180 -20.70 17.07 -1.62
C ALA A 180 -21.05 16.11 -0.46
N VAL A 181 -20.50 14.89 -0.50
CA VAL A 181 -20.69 13.88 0.57
C VAL A 181 -20.09 14.38 1.89
N ASN A 182 -18.83 14.82 1.88
CA ASN A 182 -18.14 15.25 3.10
C ASN A 182 -18.81 16.49 3.70
N ASN A 183 -19.18 17.48 2.88
CA ASN A 183 -19.89 18.67 3.34
C ASN A 183 -21.25 18.31 3.97
N ALA A 184 -22.03 17.43 3.35
CA ALA A 184 -23.34 17.03 3.87
C ALA A 184 -23.21 16.21 5.17
N LYS A 185 -22.28 15.23 5.21
CA LYS A 185 -22.05 14.44 6.44
C LYS A 185 -21.53 15.30 7.59
N ARG A 186 -20.60 16.22 7.32
CA ARG A 186 -20.09 17.17 8.32
C ARG A 186 -21.20 18.07 8.88
N ALA A 187 -22.10 18.57 8.03
CA ALA A 187 -23.23 19.36 8.46
C ALA A 187 -24.18 18.54 9.36
N TYR A 188 -24.49 17.31 8.96
CA TYR A 188 -25.29 16.38 9.76
C TYR A 188 -24.66 16.11 11.14
N LEU A 189 -23.35 15.82 11.14
CA LEU A 189 -22.58 15.57 12.37
C LEU A 189 -22.60 16.77 13.32
N LYS A 190 -22.51 18.01 12.80
CA LYS A 190 -22.60 19.23 13.62
C LYS A 190 -23.95 19.35 14.31
N VAL A 191 -25.06 19.09 13.60
CA VAL A 191 -26.40 19.09 14.19
C VAL A 191 -26.52 18.03 15.29
N MET A 192 -26.01 16.81 15.03
CA MET A 192 -26.04 15.75 16.04
C MET A 192 -25.12 16.04 17.23
N PHE A 193 -23.98 16.66 17.02
CA PHE A 193 -23.09 17.10 18.09
C PHE A 193 -23.78 18.16 18.99
N GLN A 194 -24.42 19.14 18.41
CA GLN A 194 -25.21 20.13 19.19
C GLN A 194 -26.32 19.46 20.01
N GLN A 195 -26.96 18.42 19.46
CA GLN A 195 -28.05 17.71 20.13
C GLN A 195 -27.56 16.75 21.21
N THR A 196 -26.47 16.01 20.99
CA THR A 196 -26.07 14.86 21.83
C THR A 196 -24.65 14.96 22.37
N GLY A 197 -23.83 15.88 21.85
CA GLY A 197 -22.38 15.95 22.12
C GLY A 197 -22.06 16.01 23.61
N ARG A 198 -22.69 16.92 24.36
CA ARG A 198 -22.46 17.03 25.81
C ARG A 198 -22.77 15.74 26.58
N LYS A 199 -23.83 15.02 26.17
CA LYS A 199 -24.21 13.75 26.80
C LYS A 199 -23.20 12.67 26.48
N VAL A 200 -22.77 12.58 25.22
CA VAL A 200 -21.78 11.59 24.76
C VAL A 200 -20.44 11.83 25.45
N LEU A 201 -19.94 13.06 25.44
CA LEU A 201 -18.64 13.41 26.05
C LEU A 201 -18.63 13.23 27.58
N ALA A 202 -19.80 13.26 28.25
CA ALA A 202 -19.92 13.00 29.66
C ALA A 202 -20.08 11.51 30.01
N SER A 203 -20.27 10.62 29.01
CA SER A 203 -20.51 9.19 29.25
C SER A 203 -19.24 8.49 29.75
N ALA A 204 -19.41 7.38 30.47
CA ALA A 204 -18.30 6.58 30.97
C ALA A 204 -17.51 5.92 29.81
N GLU A 205 -18.23 5.50 28.79
CA GLU A 205 -17.67 4.87 27.58
C GLU A 205 -16.76 5.85 26.82
N PHE A 206 -17.21 7.11 26.64
CA PHE A 206 -16.38 8.12 26.00
C PHE A 206 -15.16 8.47 26.85
N LYS A 207 -15.32 8.63 28.16
CA LYS A 207 -14.19 8.92 29.05
C LYS A 207 -13.12 7.84 28.99
N LYS A 208 -13.52 6.57 29.00
CA LYS A 208 -12.60 5.45 28.82
C LYS A 208 -11.90 5.52 27.46
N PHE A 209 -12.65 5.74 26.38
CA PHE A 209 -12.07 5.90 25.04
C PHE A 209 -11.07 7.06 24.99
N PHE A 210 -11.40 8.20 25.59
CA PHE A 210 -10.53 9.37 25.63
C PHE A 210 -9.23 9.05 26.40
N GLU A 211 -9.35 8.47 27.57
CA GLU A 211 -8.21 8.11 28.43
C GLU A 211 -7.23 7.14 27.73
N GLU A 212 -7.75 6.13 27.02
CA GLU A 212 -6.97 5.16 26.25
C GLU A 212 -6.34 5.75 24.99
N ASN A 213 -6.89 6.84 24.42
CA ASN A 213 -6.51 7.40 23.13
C ASN A 213 -6.02 8.85 23.18
N GLU A 214 -5.94 9.47 24.36
CA GLU A 214 -5.58 10.88 24.57
C GLU A 214 -4.28 11.25 23.84
N HIS A 215 -3.28 10.36 23.86
CA HIS A 215 -1.96 10.59 23.29
C HIS A 215 -1.97 10.93 21.79
N TRP A 216 -2.98 10.49 21.03
CA TRP A 216 -3.14 10.83 19.62
C TRP A 216 -4.38 11.68 19.35
N LEU A 217 -5.45 11.47 20.11
CA LEU A 217 -6.75 12.11 19.88
C LEU A 217 -6.70 13.62 20.15
N LEU A 218 -6.02 14.01 21.22
CA LEU A 218 -5.86 15.41 21.59
C LEU A 218 -5.05 16.19 20.55
N PRO A 219 -3.81 15.79 20.17
CA PRO A 219 -3.07 16.49 19.13
C PRO A 219 -3.76 16.43 17.76
N TYR A 220 -4.45 15.33 17.41
CA TYR A 220 -5.22 15.24 16.18
C TYR A 220 -6.36 16.27 16.13
N ALA A 221 -7.13 16.43 17.22
CA ALA A 221 -8.22 17.36 17.26
C ALA A 221 -7.73 18.82 17.22
N ALA A 222 -6.64 19.13 17.93
CA ALA A 222 -5.96 20.42 17.86
C ALA A 222 -5.46 20.74 16.45
N PHE A 223 -4.75 19.80 15.81
CA PHE A 223 -4.27 19.94 14.43
C PHE A 223 -5.43 20.22 13.46
N SER A 224 -6.51 19.44 13.57
CA SER A 224 -7.67 19.60 12.69
C SER A 224 -8.37 20.94 12.88
N TYR A 225 -8.47 21.41 14.12
CA TYR A 225 -8.98 22.75 14.44
C TYR A 225 -8.09 23.85 13.86
N LEU A 226 -6.76 23.78 14.07
CA LEU A 226 -5.81 24.79 13.58
C LEU A 226 -5.73 24.81 12.06
N ARG A 227 -5.75 23.63 11.41
CA ARG A 227 -5.86 23.52 9.94
C ARG A 227 -7.08 24.26 9.40
N ASP A 228 -8.24 24.03 10.00
CA ASP A 228 -9.49 24.66 9.56
C ASP A 228 -9.49 26.17 9.89
N LEU A 229 -8.94 26.57 11.03
CA LEU A 229 -8.82 27.97 11.43
C LEU A 229 -7.91 28.77 10.49
N TYR A 230 -6.76 28.21 10.12
CA TYR A 230 -5.77 28.88 9.29
C TYR A 230 -5.94 28.59 7.79
N GLY A 231 -6.85 27.67 7.42
CA GLY A 231 -7.14 27.32 6.04
C GLY A 231 -6.02 26.56 5.31
N THR A 232 -5.06 26.01 6.05
CA THR A 232 -3.94 25.23 5.51
C THR A 232 -3.49 24.13 6.47
N PRO A 233 -3.20 22.91 5.98
CA PRO A 233 -2.62 21.83 6.79
C PRO A 233 -1.12 22.01 7.01
N ASP A 234 -0.48 22.90 6.26
CA ASP A 234 0.96 23.18 6.36
C ASP A 234 1.23 23.99 7.64
N PHE A 235 1.52 23.26 8.71
CA PHE A 235 1.78 23.83 10.01
C PHE A 235 2.99 24.77 10.03
N SER A 236 3.91 24.67 9.08
CA SER A 236 5.04 25.61 8.95
C SER A 236 4.60 27.02 8.56
N GLN A 237 3.39 27.17 7.99
CA GLN A 237 2.79 28.44 7.58
C GLN A 237 1.79 29.00 8.62
N TRP A 238 1.54 28.28 9.71
CA TRP A 238 0.61 28.78 10.74
C TRP A 238 1.18 29.99 11.45
N PRO A 239 0.37 30.97 11.84
CA PRO A 239 0.83 32.13 12.63
C PRO A 239 1.35 31.74 14.02
N GLU A 240 0.77 30.68 14.62
CA GLU A 240 1.12 30.13 15.93
C GLU A 240 1.11 28.60 15.82
N HIS A 241 1.79 27.92 16.76
CA HIS A 241 1.87 26.46 16.82
C HIS A 241 2.55 25.79 15.61
N THR A 242 3.48 26.47 14.95
CA THR A 242 4.33 25.88 13.89
C THR A 242 5.13 24.68 14.37
N GLU A 243 5.49 24.69 15.66
CA GLU A 243 6.08 23.58 16.39
C GLU A 243 5.10 23.06 17.44
N TYR A 244 5.01 21.74 17.58
CA TYR A 244 4.17 21.12 18.59
C TYR A 244 4.78 21.31 20.00
N LYS A 245 4.00 21.86 20.91
CA LYS A 245 4.33 21.96 22.34
C LYS A 245 3.17 21.41 23.16
N ALA A 246 3.39 20.29 23.81
CA ALA A 246 2.33 19.55 24.49
C ALA A 246 1.54 20.40 25.49
N GLU A 247 2.21 21.28 26.26
CA GLU A 247 1.55 22.15 27.25
C GLU A 247 0.63 23.20 26.61
N GLU A 248 1.09 23.83 25.49
CA GLU A 248 0.29 24.82 24.76
C GLU A 248 -0.93 24.18 24.13
N ILE A 249 -0.77 22.99 23.56
CA ILE A 249 -1.86 22.24 22.92
C ILE A 249 -2.83 21.68 23.96
N ALA A 250 -2.36 21.22 25.11
CA ALA A 250 -3.22 20.81 26.21
C ALA A 250 -4.08 22.00 26.72
N ALA A 251 -3.49 23.21 26.83
CA ALA A 251 -4.24 24.41 27.20
C ALA A 251 -5.27 24.81 26.13
N LEU A 252 -4.95 24.70 24.84
CA LEU A 252 -5.87 24.93 23.73
C LEU A 252 -7.07 23.98 23.78
N CYS A 253 -6.84 22.72 24.16
CA CYS A 253 -7.84 21.66 24.24
C CYS A 253 -8.59 21.58 25.57
N ALA A 254 -8.26 22.45 26.55
CA ALA A 254 -8.86 22.42 27.87
C ALA A 254 -10.36 22.79 27.82
N PRO A 255 -11.21 22.20 28.70
CA PRO A 255 -12.65 22.44 28.69
C PRO A 255 -13.10 23.89 28.89
N ASP A 256 -12.23 24.72 29.46
CA ASP A 256 -12.45 26.16 29.68
C ASP A 256 -11.88 27.04 28.53
N SER A 257 -11.28 26.42 27.54
CA SER A 257 -10.80 27.14 26.34
C SER A 257 -11.98 27.63 25.49
N SER A 258 -11.82 28.81 24.90
CA SER A 258 -12.86 29.43 24.04
C SER A 258 -13.15 28.62 22.76
N CYS A 259 -12.23 27.77 22.32
CA CYS A 259 -12.36 26.92 21.13
C CYS A 259 -12.68 25.45 21.48
N TYR A 260 -12.98 25.15 22.75
CA TYR A 260 -13.22 23.78 23.19
C TYR A 260 -14.36 23.08 22.43
N GLU A 261 -15.46 23.77 22.13
CA GLU A 261 -16.59 23.14 21.43
C GLU A 261 -16.21 22.72 19.99
N GLU A 262 -15.41 23.50 19.30
CA GLU A 262 -14.88 23.15 17.96
C GLU A 262 -13.96 21.96 18.01
N ILE A 263 -13.09 21.89 19.02
CA ILE A 263 -12.16 20.78 19.25
C ILE A 263 -12.92 19.52 19.68
N ALA A 264 -13.86 19.66 20.58
CA ALA A 264 -14.67 18.55 21.10
C ALA A 264 -15.55 17.90 20.01
N PHE A 265 -15.89 18.62 18.95
CA PHE A 265 -16.54 18.07 17.77
C PHE A 265 -15.70 16.95 17.10
N TYR A 266 -14.38 17.12 17.07
CA TYR A 266 -13.49 16.07 16.56
C TYR A 266 -13.43 14.87 17.51
N TYR A 267 -13.43 15.07 18.83
CA TYR A 267 -13.51 13.97 19.80
C TYR A 267 -14.77 13.14 19.60
N TYR A 268 -15.91 13.82 19.49
CA TYR A 268 -17.22 13.20 19.25
C TYR A 268 -17.22 12.37 17.97
N THR A 269 -16.71 12.94 16.90
CA THR A 269 -16.67 12.27 15.59
C THR A 269 -15.77 11.02 15.61
N LYS A 270 -14.56 11.12 16.19
CA LYS A 270 -13.63 9.99 16.27
C LYS A 270 -14.10 8.89 17.20
N TYR A 271 -14.77 9.23 18.27
CA TYR A 271 -15.42 8.25 19.14
C TYR A 271 -16.46 7.42 18.39
N HIS A 272 -17.36 8.05 17.66
CA HIS A 272 -18.38 7.33 16.88
C HIS A 272 -17.76 6.44 15.79
N LEU A 273 -16.73 6.90 15.11
CA LEU A 273 -15.99 6.09 14.14
C LEU A 273 -15.34 4.87 14.80
N HIS A 274 -14.72 5.06 15.97
CA HIS A 274 -14.12 3.97 16.73
C HIS A 274 -15.14 2.88 17.08
N ILE A 275 -16.25 3.24 17.71
CA ILE A 275 -17.23 2.24 18.13
C ILE A 275 -17.89 1.52 16.95
N GLN A 276 -18.11 2.21 15.83
CA GLN A 276 -18.72 1.61 14.63
C GLN A 276 -17.78 0.64 13.93
N LEU A 277 -16.48 0.99 13.79
CA LEU A 277 -15.51 0.07 13.21
C LEU A 277 -15.22 -1.13 14.12
N LEU A 278 -15.16 -0.89 15.43
CA LEU A 278 -15.01 -1.96 16.42
C LEU A 278 -16.20 -2.94 16.36
N ASP A 279 -17.42 -2.45 16.23
CA ASP A 279 -18.62 -3.28 16.04
C ASP A 279 -18.55 -4.09 14.74
N ALA A 280 -18.12 -3.49 13.63
CA ALA A 280 -17.95 -4.20 12.36
C ALA A 280 -16.84 -5.27 12.45
N GLY A 281 -15.71 -4.98 13.10
CA GLY A 281 -14.62 -5.92 13.31
C GLY A 281 -15.01 -7.11 14.20
N ASN A 282 -15.76 -6.85 15.27
CA ASN A 282 -16.32 -7.91 16.12
C ASN A 282 -17.33 -8.76 15.36
N TYR A 283 -18.19 -8.13 14.56
CA TYR A 283 -19.14 -8.85 13.71
C TYR A 283 -18.44 -9.77 12.69
N ALA A 284 -17.33 -9.32 12.09
CA ALA A 284 -16.52 -10.16 11.23
C ALA A 284 -15.97 -11.40 11.99
N ARG A 285 -15.44 -11.19 13.20
CA ARG A 285 -14.95 -12.30 14.07
C ARG A 285 -16.05 -13.30 14.40
N GLU A 286 -17.25 -12.83 14.78
CA GLU A 286 -18.42 -13.67 15.05
C GLU A 286 -18.85 -14.51 13.85
N LYS A 287 -18.69 -13.97 12.63
CA LYS A 287 -18.99 -14.67 11.39
C LYS A 287 -17.84 -15.55 10.86
N GLY A 288 -16.71 -15.59 11.54
CA GLY A 288 -15.52 -16.32 11.10
C GLY A 288 -14.84 -15.71 9.85
N ILE A 289 -15.06 -14.43 9.59
CA ILE A 289 -14.50 -13.70 8.46
C ILE A 289 -13.19 -13.03 8.88
N ILE A 290 -12.11 -13.30 8.14
CA ILE A 290 -10.85 -12.56 8.24
C ILE A 290 -11.10 -11.14 7.75
N PHE A 291 -11.03 -10.18 8.66
CA PHE A 291 -11.14 -8.77 8.32
C PHE A 291 -9.75 -8.19 8.15
N LYS A 292 -9.37 -7.92 6.90
CA LYS A 292 -8.02 -7.51 6.50
C LYS A 292 -7.98 -6.01 6.21
N GLY A 293 -7.21 -5.29 7.04
CA GLY A 293 -6.91 -3.87 6.83
C GLY A 293 -5.75 -3.64 5.88
N ASP A 294 -5.50 -2.38 5.55
CA ASP A 294 -4.37 -1.94 4.72
C ASP A 294 -3.62 -0.80 5.43
N THR A 295 -2.29 -0.91 5.46
CA THR A 295 -1.40 0.03 6.15
C THR A 295 -0.54 0.77 5.13
N PRO A 296 -0.83 2.06 4.84
CA PRO A 296 0.01 2.87 3.96
C PRO A 296 1.47 2.89 4.41
N ILE A 297 2.41 2.80 3.46
CA ILE A 297 3.84 2.96 3.77
C ILE A 297 4.16 4.37 4.26
N GLY A 298 3.49 5.38 3.75
CA GLY A 298 3.75 6.79 4.04
C GLY A 298 2.68 7.45 4.90
N ILE A 299 2.97 8.69 5.24
CA ILE A 299 2.03 9.67 5.81
C ILE A 299 2.15 10.98 5.04
N SER A 300 1.15 11.84 5.14
CA SER A 300 1.27 13.20 4.59
C SER A 300 2.40 13.97 5.27
N ARG A 301 3.13 14.81 4.50
CA ARG A 301 4.08 15.78 5.08
C ARG A 301 3.43 16.71 6.07
N ASN A 302 2.15 17.00 5.83
CA ASN A 302 1.32 17.88 6.64
C ASN A 302 0.36 17.02 7.48
N SER A 303 0.93 16.05 8.21
CA SER A 303 0.20 15.17 9.13
C SER A 303 0.42 15.55 10.59
N VAL A 304 -0.45 15.04 11.43
CA VAL A 304 -0.32 15.16 12.89
C VAL A 304 1.00 14.56 13.34
N GLU A 305 1.37 13.38 12.87
CA GLU A 305 2.60 12.69 13.25
C GLU A 305 3.86 13.47 12.82
N ALA A 306 3.86 14.07 11.63
CA ALA A 306 4.96 14.92 11.19
C ALA A 306 5.08 16.21 12.04
N TRP A 307 3.99 16.70 12.62
CA TRP A 307 3.96 17.85 13.50
C TRP A 307 4.42 17.51 14.92
N ILE A 308 3.96 16.37 15.48
CA ILE A 308 4.27 16.01 16.88
C ILE A 308 5.60 15.28 17.05
N GLU A 309 6.02 14.49 16.06
CA GLU A 309 7.19 13.61 16.11
C GLU A 309 8.07 13.74 14.84
N PRO A 310 8.46 14.97 14.42
CA PRO A 310 9.17 15.23 13.17
C PRO A 310 10.52 14.50 13.06
N TYR A 311 11.12 14.13 14.20
CA TYR A 311 12.41 13.43 14.26
C TYR A 311 12.37 12.00 13.69
N TYR A 312 11.18 11.39 13.55
CA TYR A 312 11.01 10.09 12.90
C TYR A 312 11.01 10.17 11.38
N PHE A 313 11.03 11.37 10.80
CA PHE A 313 10.85 11.57 9.37
C PHE A 313 11.98 12.40 8.74
N ASN A 314 12.37 12.00 7.51
CA ASN A 314 13.29 12.77 6.68
C ASN A 314 12.46 13.72 5.79
N MET A 315 12.24 14.95 6.27
CA MET A 315 11.40 15.93 5.57
C MET A 315 12.03 16.47 4.28
N ASN A 316 13.32 16.25 4.04
CA ASN A 316 14.05 16.64 2.83
C ASN A 316 14.09 15.54 1.75
N GLY A 317 13.49 14.38 2.02
CA GLY A 317 13.31 13.28 1.10
C GLY A 317 11.83 13.07 0.73
N GLN A 318 11.59 12.41 -0.38
CA GLN A 318 10.25 11.98 -0.83
C GLN A 318 10.31 10.50 -1.15
N ALA A 319 9.39 9.72 -0.56
CA ALA A 319 9.23 8.32 -0.91
C ALA A 319 8.63 8.18 -2.31
N GLY A 320 9.06 7.15 -3.01
CA GLY A 320 8.55 6.82 -4.33
C GLY A 320 9.00 5.44 -4.80
N ALA A 321 8.87 5.19 -6.08
CA ALA A 321 9.35 3.99 -6.75
C ALA A 321 10.31 4.35 -7.91
N PRO A 322 11.34 3.52 -8.17
CA PRO A 322 12.22 3.71 -9.31
C PRO A 322 11.46 3.55 -10.63
N PRO A 323 12.02 4.06 -11.75
CA PRO A 323 11.47 3.82 -13.09
C PRO A 323 11.24 2.33 -13.38
N ASP A 324 10.10 2.04 -13.97
CA ASP A 324 9.68 0.71 -14.41
C ASP A 324 8.89 0.79 -15.74
N ALA A 325 8.31 -0.34 -16.15
CA ALA A 325 7.49 -0.42 -17.37
C ALA A 325 6.19 0.41 -17.29
N PHE A 326 5.69 0.72 -16.09
CA PHE A 326 4.46 1.49 -15.88
C PHE A 326 4.72 2.98 -15.73
N SER A 327 5.91 3.38 -15.29
CA SER A 327 6.32 4.76 -15.10
C SER A 327 7.79 4.96 -15.46
N VAL A 328 8.05 5.41 -16.68
CA VAL A 328 9.42 5.63 -17.21
C VAL A 328 10.22 6.68 -16.43
N ASN A 329 9.54 7.57 -15.73
CA ASN A 329 10.13 8.62 -14.89
C ASN A 329 10.18 8.26 -13.40
N GLY A 330 9.76 7.02 -13.04
CA GLY A 330 9.53 6.63 -11.67
C GLY A 330 8.27 7.28 -11.08
N GLN A 331 7.90 6.86 -9.89
CA GLN A 331 6.76 7.42 -9.15
C GLN A 331 7.28 8.25 -7.98
N ASN A 332 6.76 9.46 -7.80
CA ASN A 332 7.01 10.29 -6.63
C ASN A 332 5.71 10.39 -5.82
N TRP A 333 5.66 9.72 -4.68
CA TRP A 333 4.49 9.70 -3.80
C TRP A 333 4.41 10.93 -2.88
N GLY A 334 5.51 11.69 -2.77
CA GLY A 334 5.55 12.93 -2.01
C GLY A 334 5.64 12.77 -0.48
N PHE A 335 5.52 11.56 0.06
CA PHE A 335 5.61 11.30 1.50
C PHE A 335 7.03 11.51 2.01
N PRO A 336 7.26 12.00 3.25
CA PRO A 336 8.56 11.96 3.87
C PRO A 336 9.01 10.50 4.06
N THR A 337 10.29 10.24 4.01
CA THR A 337 10.84 8.90 4.33
C THR A 337 11.08 8.77 5.83
N TYR A 338 11.22 7.53 6.33
CA TYR A 338 11.45 7.28 7.75
C TYR A 338 12.91 7.41 8.13
N ASN A 339 13.16 8.01 9.28
CA ASN A 339 14.46 8.02 9.94
C ASN A 339 14.62 6.75 10.78
N TRP A 340 14.95 5.64 10.11
CA TRP A 340 15.07 4.33 10.73
C TRP A 340 16.13 4.29 11.87
N GLU A 341 17.18 5.10 11.78
CA GLU A 341 18.23 5.19 12.82
C GLU A 341 17.68 5.73 14.15
N VAL A 342 16.75 6.68 14.09
CA VAL A 342 16.07 7.20 15.29
C VAL A 342 15.03 6.21 15.78
N MET A 343 14.25 5.59 14.87
CA MET A 343 13.25 4.60 15.26
C MET A 343 13.87 3.33 15.90
N GLU A 344 15.08 2.94 15.49
CA GLU A 344 15.81 1.83 16.10
C GLU A 344 16.12 2.09 17.58
N GLN A 345 16.41 3.33 17.97
CA GLN A 345 16.76 3.69 19.34
C GLN A 345 15.65 3.45 20.36
N ASP A 346 14.39 3.52 19.91
CA ASP A 346 13.23 3.24 20.74
C ASP A 346 12.55 1.91 20.41
N ASN A 347 13.26 1.02 19.70
CA ASN A 347 12.73 -0.28 19.28
C ASN A 347 11.52 -0.19 18.36
N TYR A 348 11.50 0.79 17.46
CA TYR A 348 10.43 1.01 16.48
C TYR A 348 9.04 1.22 17.09
N GLN A 349 8.95 1.85 18.23
CA GLN A 349 7.71 2.07 19.00
C GLN A 349 6.59 2.69 18.18
N TRP A 350 6.91 3.63 17.29
CA TRP A 350 5.95 4.29 16.43
C TRP A 350 5.16 3.29 15.57
N TRP A 351 5.85 2.36 14.93
CA TRP A 351 5.24 1.31 14.12
C TRP A 351 4.51 0.27 14.98
N GLN A 352 5.07 -0.13 16.11
CA GLN A 352 4.43 -1.07 17.01
C GLN A 352 3.09 -0.53 17.53
N LYS A 353 3.03 0.75 17.93
CA LYS A 353 1.78 1.40 18.37
C LYS A 353 0.74 1.42 17.26
N ARG A 354 1.16 1.72 16.02
CA ARG A 354 0.30 1.70 14.85
C ARG A 354 -0.33 0.32 14.62
N PHE A 355 0.45 -0.75 14.64
CA PHE A 355 -0.06 -2.10 14.45
C PHE A 355 -0.94 -2.56 15.61
N ARG A 356 -0.57 -2.26 16.84
CA ARG A 356 -1.44 -2.56 18.01
C ARG A 356 -2.79 -1.87 17.91
N LYS A 357 -2.83 -0.63 17.45
CA LYS A 357 -4.11 0.08 17.23
C LYS A 357 -4.94 -0.59 16.14
N MET A 358 -4.32 -1.04 15.05
CA MET A 358 -5.04 -1.77 14.00
C MET A 358 -5.60 -3.11 14.50
N ALA A 359 -4.89 -3.80 15.39
CA ALA A 359 -5.33 -5.08 15.94
C ALA A 359 -6.63 -5.01 16.78
N GLU A 360 -7.05 -3.82 17.20
CA GLU A 360 -8.36 -3.63 17.84
C GLU A 360 -9.50 -3.97 16.87
N TYR A 361 -9.31 -3.72 15.57
CA TYR A 361 -10.35 -3.82 14.55
C TYR A 361 -10.16 -4.99 13.60
N PHE A 362 -8.92 -5.28 13.20
CA PHE A 362 -8.57 -6.22 12.14
C PHE A 362 -7.98 -7.53 12.69
N THR A 363 -8.09 -8.59 11.90
CA THR A 363 -7.47 -9.90 12.17
C THR A 363 -6.32 -10.21 11.22
N ALA A 364 -6.19 -9.44 10.14
CA ALA A 364 -5.10 -9.48 9.19
C ALA A 364 -4.82 -8.06 8.67
N TYR A 365 -3.62 -7.82 8.14
CA TYR A 365 -3.31 -6.54 7.49
C TYR A 365 -2.32 -6.71 6.34
N ARG A 366 -2.40 -5.78 5.40
CA ARG A 366 -1.44 -5.62 4.32
C ARG A 366 -0.46 -4.52 4.71
N ILE A 367 0.81 -4.82 4.68
CA ILE A 367 1.86 -3.80 4.67
C ILE A 367 2.00 -3.32 3.24
N ASP A 368 1.56 -2.11 2.97
CA ASP A 368 1.76 -1.45 1.70
C ASP A 368 3.25 -1.22 1.47
N HIS A 369 3.73 -1.52 0.25
CA HIS A 369 5.14 -1.40 -0.13
C HIS A 369 6.11 -1.97 0.93
N ILE A 370 5.98 -3.25 1.28
CA ILE A 370 6.85 -3.88 2.30
C ILE A 370 8.35 -3.72 1.98
N LEU A 371 8.68 -3.54 0.70
CA LEU A 371 10.04 -3.25 0.25
C LEU A 371 10.64 -2.02 0.95
N GLY A 372 9.80 -1.07 1.38
CA GLY A 372 10.21 0.12 2.14
C GLY A 372 10.87 -0.20 3.49
N PHE A 373 10.63 -1.41 4.04
CA PHE A 373 11.29 -1.89 5.27
C PHE A 373 12.68 -2.48 5.00
N PHE A 374 12.99 -2.80 3.76
CA PHE A 374 14.32 -3.20 3.28
C PHE A 374 15.10 -1.99 2.79
N ARG A 375 14.50 -1.22 1.91
CA ARG A 375 14.97 0.03 1.33
C ARG A 375 13.79 0.78 0.71
N ILE A 376 13.87 2.10 0.71
CA ILE A 376 12.92 2.97 0.01
C ILE A 376 13.62 3.68 -1.15
N TRP A 377 12.90 3.93 -2.23
CA TRP A 377 13.35 4.85 -3.25
C TRP A 377 13.12 6.28 -2.76
N GLU A 378 14.20 6.96 -2.40
CA GLU A 378 14.15 8.31 -1.86
C GLU A 378 14.52 9.33 -2.92
N ILE A 379 13.57 10.21 -3.22
CA ILE A 379 13.67 11.26 -4.22
C ILE A 379 13.96 12.57 -3.50
N PRO A 380 14.95 13.38 -3.97
CA PRO A 380 15.21 14.69 -3.38
C PRO A 380 13.96 15.59 -3.42
N SER A 381 13.72 16.39 -2.37
CA SER A 381 12.53 17.25 -2.27
C SER A 381 12.42 18.29 -3.41
N HIS A 382 13.54 18.65 -4.04
CA HIS A 382 13.60 19.56 -5.18
C HIS A 382 13.31 18.90 -6.55
N SER A 383 13.17 17.57 -6.59
CA SER A 383 12.80 16.81 -7.79
C SER A 383 11.29 16.56 -7.86
N VAL A 384 10.76 16.52 -9.08
CA VAL A 384 9.37 16.14 -9.39
C VAL A 384 9.32 14.67 -9.81
N HIS A 385 10.22 14.25 -10.73
CA HIS A 385 10.35 12.88 -11.20
C HIS A 385 11.25 12.02 -10.28
N GLY A 386 11.10 10.71 -10.39
CA GLY A 386 11.87 9.74 -9.61
C GLY A 386 13.30 9.46 -10.11
N LEU A 387 13.69 9.96 -11.28
CA LEU A 387 14.96 9.62 -11.93
C LEU A 387 16.22 9.96 -11.11
N LEU A 388 16.19 11.02 -10.30
CA LEU A 388 17.29 11.44 -9.44
C LEU A 388 17.23 10.83 -8.03
N GLY A 389 16.36 9.85 -7.83
CA GLY A 389 16.27 9.11 -6.57
C GLY A 389 17.44 8.17 -6.33
N GLN A 390 17.52 7.68 -5.11
CA GLN A 390 18.46 6.64 -4.68
C GLN A 390 17.77 5.70 -3.68
N PHE A 391 18.20 4.45 -3.59
CA PHE A 391 17.76 3.58 -2.50
C PHE A 391 18.35 4.02 -1.17
N VAL A 392 17.51 4.02 -0.12
CA VAL A 392 17.90 4.33 1.25
C VAL A 392 17.34 3.25 2.19
N PRO A 393 18.22 2.55 2.96
CA PRO A 393 19.66 2.63 2.92
C PRO A 393 20.26 1.94 1.68
N ALA A 394 21.47 2.34 1.29
CA ALA A 394 22.25 1.70 0.24
C ALA A 394 23.75 1.79 0.54
N LEU A 395 24.54 1.06 -0.23
CA LEU A 395 26.01 1.07 -0.18
C LEU A 395 26.52 1.91 -1.37
N PRO A 396 26.77 3.22 -1.20
CA PRO A 396 27.28 4.04 -2.29
C PRO A 396 28.70 3.61 -2.70
N MET A 397 29.12 4.02 -3.89
CA MET A 397 30.40 3.66 -4.47
C MET A 397 31.41 4.81 -4.35
N SER A 398 32.65 4.49 -3.98
CA SER A 398 33.74 5.46 -4.06
C SER A 398 34.22 5.65 -5.50
N VAL A 399 34.95 6.73 -5.75
CA VAL A 399 35.59 6.99 -7.05
C VAL A 399 36.55 5.84 -7.43
N ASP A 400 37.35 5.36 -6.48
CA ASP A 400 38.29 4.26 -6.72
C ASP A 400 37.57 2.97 -7.09
N GLU A 401 36.44 2.70 -6.45
CA GLU A 401 35.59 1.55 -6.77
C GLU A 401 35.02 1.67 -8.19
N ILE A 402 34.48 2.84 -8.56
CA ILE A 402 33.97 3.08 -9.92
C ILE A 402 35.06 2.87 -10.95
N GLN A 403 36.26 3.39 -10.72
CA GLN A 403 37.40 3.24 -11.60
C GLN A 403 37.88 1.79 -11.71
N SER A 404 37.70 0.98 -10.67
CA SER A 404 38.05 -0.44 -10.69
C SER A 404 37.27 -1.25 -11.72
N TYR A 405 36.09 -0.79 -12.15
CA TYR A 405 35.31 -1.36 -13.24
C TYR A 405 35.88 -1.00 -14.64
N GLY A 406 36.85 -0.08 -14.71
CA GLY A 406 37.38 0.44 -15.95
C GLY A 406 36.68 1.70 -16.48
N LEU A 407 35.90 2.38 -15.63
CA LEU A 407 35.25 3.64 -15.96
C LEU A 407 36.06 4.82 -15.40
N PRO A 408 36.76 5.63 -16.21
CA PRO A 408 37.46 6.82 -15.73
C PRO A 408 36.44 7.83 -15.17
N PHE A 409 36.52 8.12 -13.89
CA PHE A 409 35.55 9.00 -13.25
C PHE A 409 35.89 10.47 -13.49
N GLN A 410 34.97 11.19 -14.14
CA GLN A 410 35.05 12.62 -14.43
C GLN A 410 33.88 13.31 -13.72
N LYS A 411 34.14 13.87 -12.53
CA LYS A 411 33.09 14.39 -11.64
C LYS A 411 32.12 15.33 -12.33
N ASP A 412 32.61 16.40 -12.95
CA ASP A 412 31.74 17.42 -13.55
C ASP A 412 30.92 16.90 -14.72
N PHE A 413 31.50 16.05 -15.55
CA PHE A 413 30.78 15.42 -16.67
C PHE A 413 29.73 14.42 -16.17
N MET A 414 30.04 13.62 -15.16
CA MET A 414 29.20 12.48 -14.77
C MET A 414 28.13 12.80 -13.75
N THR A 415 28.27 13.90 -12.99
CA THR A 415 27.35 14.23 -11.88
C THR A 415 26.59 15.53 -12.04
N LYS A 416 26.93 16.35 -13.04
CA LYS A 416 26.16 17.53 -13.41
C LYS A 416 25.31 17.27 -14.66
N PRO A 417 24.16 17.92 -14.81
CA PRO A 417 23.36 17.80 -16.03
C PRO A 417 24.17 18.06 -17.28
N PHE A 418 24.29 17.06 -18.16
CA PHE A 418 24.96 17.21 -19.45
C PHE A 418 23.98 17.83 -20.45
N ILE A 419 24.27 19.01 -20.92
CA ILE A 419 23.42 19.76 -21.85
C ILE A 419 24.31 20.34 -22.97
N ASN A 420 24.02 19.97 -24.22
CA ASN A 420 24.71 20.54 -25.36
C ASN A 420 23.76 21.00 -26.47
N GLU A 421 24.28 21.68 -27.46
CA GLU A 421 23.51 22.24 -28.59
C GLU A 421 22.73 21.17 -29.35
N GLU A 422 23.33 20.00 -29.61
CA GLU A 422 22.69 18.88 -30.31
C GLU A 422 21.46 18.38 -29.54
N MET A 423 21.61 18.20 -28.24
CA MET A 423 20.52 17.75 -27.36
C MET A 423 19.36 18.74 -27.33
N LEU A 424 19.65 20.04 -27.16
CA LEU A 424 18.64 21.09 -27.15
C LEU A 424 17.84 21.12 -28.46
N ASN A 425 18.54 21.04 -29.58
CA ASN A 425 17.88 21.05 -30.91
C ASN A 425 17.04 19.79 -31.13
N LYS A 426 17.54 18.62 -30.71
CA LYS A 426 16.82 17.35 -30.86
C LYS A 426 15.58 17.24 -29.97
N MET A 427 15.66 17.76 -28.74
CA MET A 427 14.55 17.68 -27.78
C MET A 427 13.45 18.73 -28.02
N PHE A 428 13.84 19.94 -28.43
CA PHE A 428 12.92 21.07 -28.45
C PHE A 428 12.63 21.64 -29.86
N GLY A 429 13.36 21.18 -30.87
CA GLY A 429 13.14 21.63 -32.26
C GLY A 429 13.14 23.16 -32.40
N ASP A 430 12.05 23.69 -32.90
CA ASP A 430 11.83 25.17 -33.08
C ASP A 430 11.79 25.95 -31.75
N LYS A 431 11.55 25.26 -30.61
CA LYS A 431 11.56 25.88 -29.26
C LYS A 431 12.95 25.86 -28.60
N ALA A 432 13.96 25.27 -29.20
CA ALA A 432 15.31 25.24 -28.64
C ALA A 432 15.87 26.64 -28.32
N ALA A 433 15.58 27.63 -29.16
CA ALA A 433 15.97 29.03 -28.92
C ALA A 433 15.32 29.59 -27.64
N PHE A 434 14.03 29.37 -27.45
CA PHE A 434 13.31 29.76 -26.23
C PHE A 434 13.88 29.11 -24.99
N VAL A 435 14.15 27.81 -25.06
CA VAL A 435 14.72 27.06 -23.91
C VAL A 435 16.12 27.57 -23.58
N LYS A 436 16.95 27.84 -24.59
CA LYS A 436 18.30 28.43 -24.39
C LYS A 436 18.24 29.80 -23.73
N GLU A 437 17.34 30.66 -24.16
CA GLU A 437 17.20 32.01 -23.61
C GLU A 437 16.64 31.98 -22.18
N THR A 438 15.71 31.06 -21.88
CA THR A 438 14.96 31.08 -20.63
C THR A 438 15.63 30.24 -19.53
N PHE A 439 15.99 28.98 -19.80
CA PHE A 439 16.31 27.98 -18.77
C PHE A 439 17.78 27.67 -18.62
N VAL A 440 18.59 27.88 -19.68
CA VAL A 440 20.01 27.52 -19.62
C VAL A 440 20.87 28.74 -19.94
N GLN A 441 22.14 28.65 -19.62
CA GLN A 441 23.17 29.65 -19.95
C GLN A 441 24.36 28.93 -20.61
N HIS A 442 25.02 29.59 -21.54
CA HIS A 442 26.21 29.07 -22.18
C HIS A 442 27.36 28.93 -21.16
N ALA A 443 28.00 27.79 -21.10
CA ALA A 443 29.15 27.52 -20.23
C ALA A 443 30.48 27.63 -21.02
N HIS A 444 30.68 26.72 -22.00
CA HIS A 444 31.84 26.73 -22.90
C HIS A 444 31.53 25.86 -24.13
N ASP A 445 32.22 26.11 -25.22
CA ASP A 445 32.05 25.40 -26.49
C ASP A 445 30.58 25.26 -26.93
N ASP A 446 30.07 24.01 -27.02
CA ASP A 446 28.65 23.72 -27.28
C ASP A 446 27.88 23.28 -26.01
N ILE A 447 28.49 23.51 -24.82
CA ILE A 447 27.93 23.08 -23.53
C ILE A 447 27.19 24.21 -22.83
N TYR A 448 26.06 23.86 -22.23
CA TYR A 448 25.20 24.73 -21.47
C TYR A 448 25.03 24.21 -20.03
N GLU A 449 24.71 25.11 -19.13
CA GLU A 449 24.34 24.80 -17.73
C GLU A 449 22.94 25.37 -17.44
N MET A 450 22.22 24.74 -16.51
CA MET A 450 20.95 25.28 -16.01
C MET A 450 21.19 26.63 -15.34
N ARG A 451 20.31 27.60 -15.61
CA ARG A 451 20.33 28.86 -14.84
C ARG A 451 19.97 28.59 -13.38
N PRO A 452 20.56 29.28 -12.38
CA PRO A 452 20.26 29.09 -10.97
C PRO A 452 18.77 29.24 -10.60
N GLU A 453 18.02 30.02 -11.36
CA GLU A 453 16.58 30.20 -11.18
C GLU A 453 15.77 28.96 -11.58
N TYR A 454 16.37 28.02 -12.35
CA TYR A 454 15.71 26.84 -12.92
C TYR A 454 16.55 25.56 -12.77
N ASP A 455 17.52 25.54 -11.86
CA ASP A 455 18.45 24.44 -11.66
C ASP A 455 17.84 23.21 -10.96
N THR A 456 16.56 23.27 -10.56
CA THR A 456 15.80 22.15 -10.00
C THR A 456 14.45 21.98 -10.69
N GLN A 457 13.94 20.75 -10.70
CA GLN A 457 12.63 20.47 -11.32
C GLN A 457 11.49 21.24 -10.64
N ARG A 458 11.52 21.44 -9.32
CA ARG A 458 10.50 22.23 -8.60
C ARG A 458 10.50 23.71 -9.00
N LYS A 459 11.65 24.31 -9.26
CA LYS A 459 11.72 25.68 -9.77
C LYS A 459 11.12 25.79 -11.17
N VAL A 460 11.37 24.81 -12.02
CA VAL A 460 10.77 24.72 -13.36
C VAL A 460 9.26 24.48 -13.25
N GLU A 461 8.80 23.60 -12.37
CA GLU A 461 7.37 23.37 -12.10
C GLU A 461 6.66 24.68 -11.72
N ALA A 462 7.27 25.48 -10.84
CA ALA A 462 6.73 26.77 -10.43
C ALA A 462 6.58 27.75 -11.61
N TYR A 463 7.55 27.78 -12.53
CA TYR A 463 7.47 28.59 -13.75
C TYR A 463 6.28 28.21 -14.66
N PHE A 464 5.93 26.91 -14.69
CA PHE A 464 4.84 26.38 -15.52
C PHE A 464 3.51 26.21 -14.78
N SER A 465 3.39 26.68 -13.53
CA SER A 465 2.21 26.43 -12.67
C SER A 465 0.87 26.83 -13.33
N ASP A 466 0.85 27.94 -14.06
CA ASP A 466 -0.34 28.48 -14.72
C ASP A 466 -0.47 28.09 -16.19
N LYS A 467 0.50 27.35 -16.74
CA LYS A 467 0.59 26.95 -18.15
C LYS A 467 0.20 25.49 -18.31
N LYS A 468 -0.94 25.22 -18.95
CA LYS A 468 -1.53 23.89 -19.07
C LYS A 468 -1.68 23.38 -20.51
N ASP A 469 -1.21 24.18 -21.48
CA ASP A 469 -1.24 23.80 -22.89
C ASP A 469 -0.18 22.72 -23.19
N GLU A 470 -0.41 21.94 -24.23
CA GLU A 470 0.46 20.81 -24.62
C GLU A 470 1.91 21.23 -24.89
N GLU A 471 2.12 22.40 -25.49
CA GLU A 471 3.47 22.92 -25.78
C GLU A 471 4.22 23.23 -24.47
N SER A 472 3.56 23.89 -23.53
CA SER A 472 4.14 24.20 -22.22
C SER A 472 4.46 22.91 -21.41
N ILE A 473 3.58 21.92 -21.48
CA ILE A 473 3.82 20.62 -20.88
C ILE A 473 5.04 19.93 -21.51
N HIS A 474 5.12 19.92 -22.84
CA HIS A 474 6.26 19.33 -23.57
C HIS A 474 7.59 19.99 -23.20
N ILE A 475 7.63 21.32 -23.15
CA ILE A 475 8.83 22.08 -22.77
C ILE A 475 9.20 21.76 -21.31
N ARG A 476 8.25 21.78 -20.41
CA ARG A 476 8.47 21.45 -18.99
C ARG A 476 9.08 20.05 -18.80
N GLU A 477 8.49 19.05 -19.42
CA GLU A 477 9.00 17.67 -19.35
C GLU A 477 10.41 17.53 -19.95
N GLY A 478 10.67 18.23 -21.06
CA GLY A 478 11.99 18.30 -21.66
C GLY A 478 13.03 18.95 -20.72
N VAL A 479 12.67 20.04 -20.05
CA VAL A 479 13.58 20.70 -19.09
C VAL A 479 13.81 19.81 -17.85
N TYR A 480 12.80 19.06 -17.39
CA TYR A 480 13.01 18.04 -16.33
C TYR A 480 14.01 16.96 -16.77
N ALA A 481 13.94 16.53 -18.03
CA ALA A 481 14.88 15.56 -18.58
C ALA A 481 16.31 16.13 -18.71
N LEU A 482 16.48 17.43 -19.06
CA LEU A 482 17.79 18.09 -19.02
C LEU A 482 18.43 17.98 -17.63
N ILE A 483 17.67 18.32 -16.58
CA ILE A 483 18.14 18.30 -15.18
C ILE A 483 18.52 16.88 -14.75
N SER A 484 17.84 15.87 -15.25
CA SER A 484 18.06 14.46 -14.88
C SER A 484 19.15 13.77 -15.72
N ASN A 485 19.75 14.44 -16.70
CA ASN A 485 20.72 13.85 -17.64
C ASN A 485 22.14 13.77 -17.03
N VAL A 486 22.29 12.90 -16.03
CA VAL A 486 23.52 12.61 -15.28
C VAL A 486 23.82 11.11 -15.28
N LEU A 487 25.08 10.68 -15.16
CA LEU A 487 25.48 9.27 -15.01
C LEU A 487 25.42 8.79 -13.55
N PHE A 488 25.75 9.65 -12.62
CA PHE A 488 25.79 9.35 -11.20
C PHE A 488 25.08 10.43 -10.37
N VAL A 489 24.44 9.99 -9.29
CA VAL A 489 23.85 10.85 -8.26
C VAL A 489 24.75 10.78 -7.03
N PRO A 490 25.21 11.92 -6.46
CA PRO A 490 25.94 11.93 -5.20
C PRO A 490 25.10 11.35 -4.05
N ASP A 491 25.74 10.59 -3.16
CA ASP A 491 25.09 10.13 -1.94
C ASP A 491 24.75 11.32 -1.02
N ARG A 492 23.55 11.31 -0.46
CA ARG A 492 23.03 12.47 0.32
C ARG A 492 23.72 12.63 1.69
N LYS A 493 24.17 11.53 2.29
CA LYS A 493 24.92 11.54 3.56
C LYS A 493 26.44 11.68 3.34
N HIS A 494 26.95 11.16 2.22
CA HIS A 494 28.38 11.13 1.89
C HIS A 494 28.62 11.70 0.48
N PRO A 495 28.68 13.03 0.29
CA PRO A 495 28.72 13.66 -1.03
C PRO A 495 29.94 13.32 -1.93
N SER A 496 30.96 12.64 -1.37
CA SER A 496 32.10 12.10 -2.12
C SER A 496 31.91 10.66 -2.60
N MET A 497 30.74 10.05 -2.31
CA MET A 497 30.32 8.74 -2.76
C MET A 497 29.15 8.89 -3.73
N TYR A 498 28.93 7.88 -4.57
CA TYR A 498 28.04 8.01 -5.71
C TYR A 498 27.15 6.77 -5.90
N HIS A 499 25.97 6.99 -6.50
CA HIS A 499 25.07 5.96 -6.97
C HIS A 499 24.95 6.08 -8.50
N PRO A 500 25.02 4.99 -9.28
CA PRO A 500 24.70 5.06 -10.70
C PRO A 500 23.26 5.50 -10.88
N ARG A 501 23.00 6.47 -11.76
CA ARG A 501 21.64 6.94 -12.02
C ARG A 501 20.83 5.85 -12.71
N ILE A 502 19.66 5.57 -12.18
CA ILE A 502 18.79 4.50 -12.70
C ILE A 502 18.29 4.81 -14.11
N ALA A 503 18.18 3.79 -14.96
CA ALA A 503 17.64 3.87 -16.33
C ALA A 503 18.34 4.88 -17.26
N VAL A 504 19.62 5.18 -17.03
CA VAL A 504 20.39 6.18 -17.81
C VAL A 504 20.79 5.72 -19.21
N GLN A 505 20.67 4.41 -19.50
CA GLN A 505 21.22 3.79 -20.73
C GLN A 505 20.61 4.36 -22.03
N ASN A 506 19.44 4.95 -21.98
CA ASN A 506 18.77 5.57 -23.13
C ASN A 506 18.97 7.09 -23.23
N ASP A 507 19.71 7.68 -22.30
CA ASP A 507 19.88 9.12 -22.23
C ASP A 507 21.09 9.63 -23.03
N PHE A 508 21.07 10.92 -23.33
CA PHE A 508 22.12 11.56 -24.14
C PHE A 508 23.50 11.43 -23.53
N ILE A 509 23.64 11.60 -22.21
CA ILE A 509 24.92 11.51 -21.53
C ILE A 509 25.53 10.09 -21.65
N PHE A 510 24.73 9.04 -21.54
CA PHE A 510 25.21 7.67 -21.76
C PHE A 510 25.63 7.43 -23.20
N GLY A 511 24.93 8.08 -24.16
CA GLY A 511 25.30 8.07 -25.58
C GLY A 511 26.69 8.65 -25.85
N ARG A 512 27.21 9.54 -24.99
CA ARG A 512 28.54 10.19 -25.13
C ARG A 512 29.72 9.30 -24.69
N LEU A 513 29.44 8.26 -23.92
CA LEU A 513 30.45 7.29 -23.51
C LEU A 513 30.93 6.48 -24.72
N ASP A 514 32.21 6.12 -24.73
CA ASP A 514 32.71 5.14 -25.69
C ASP A 514 32.22 3.71 -25.36
N TRP A 515 32.53 2.75 -26.22
CA TRP A 515 32.03 1.38 -26.04
C TRP A 515 32.61 0.68 -24.80
N LYS A 516 33.85 1.01 -24.38
CA LYS A 516 34.50 0.45 -23.19
C LYS A 516 33.88 1.07 -21.91
N GLU A 517 33.68 2.35 -21.95
CA GLU A 517 33.01 3.08 -20.84
C GLU A 517 31.57 2.62 -20.65
N LYS A 518 30.82 2.39 -21.74
CA LYS A 518 29.46 1.81 -21.70
C LYS A 518 29.45 0.41 -21.09
N ASP A 519 30.39 -0.45 -21.51
CA ASP A 519 30.50 -1.79 -20.94
C ASP A 519 30.86 -1.74 -19.45
N ALA A 520 31.83 -0.93 -19.06
CA ALA A 520 32.25 -0.73 -17.69
C ALA A 520 31.09 -0.21 -16.83
N PHE A 521 30.36 0.80 -17.32
CA PHE A 521 29.18 1.34 -16.63
C PHE A 521 28.08 0.27 -16.48
N ASN A 522 27.77 -0.50 -17.51
CA ASN A 522 26.73 -1.53 -17.44
C ASN A 522 27.08 -2.66 -16.46
N ARG A 523 28.36 -3.08 -16.39
CA ARG A 523 28.82 -4.06 -15.38
C ARG A 523 28.67 -3.53 -13.97
N LEU A 524 29.10 -2.29 -13.73
CA LEU A 524 28.94 -1.58 -12.47
C LEU A 524 27.45 -1.43 -12.10
N TYR A 525 26.62 -0.98 -13.04
CA TYR A 525 25.18 -0.78 -12.87
C TYR A 525 24.47 -2.08 -12.48
N ASN A 526 24.75 -3.17 -13.20
CA ASN A 526 24.13 -4.47 -12.92
C ASN A 526 24.55 -5.01 -11.56
N HIS A 527 25.84 -4.90 -11.20
CA HIS A 527 26.29 -5.27 -9.87
C HIS A 527 25.62 -4.41 -8.79
N TYR A 528 25.55 -3.09 -8.99
CA TYR A 528 24.97 -2.16 -8.02
C TYR A 528 23.49 -2.47 -7.74
N TYR A 529 22.67 -2.56 -8.78
CA TYR A 529 21.22 -2.69 -8.61
C TYR A 529 20.74 -4.11 -8.29
N TYR A 530 21.43 -5.16 -8.71
CA TYR A 530 20.93 -6.54 -8.65
C TYR A 530 21.72 -7.47 -7.74
N GLN A 531 22.90 -7.10 -7.24
CA GLN A 531 23.75 -8.01 -6.47
C GLN A 531 24.28 -7.40 -5.16
N ARG A 532 24.81 -6.18 -5.23
CA ARG A 532 25.59 -5.52 -4.17
C ARG A 532 24.90 -5.49 -2.81
N HIS A 533 23.59 -5.30 -2.79
CA HIS A 533 22.85 -4.92 -1.58
C HIS A 533 22.10 -6.06 -0.90
N ASN A 534 22.01 -7.27 -1.49
CA ASN A 534 21.16 -8.34 -0.98
C ASN A 534 21.41 -8.65 0.51
N GLN A 535 22.68 -8.91 0.89
CA GLN A 535 23.02 -9.19 2.29
C GLN A 535 22.81 -7.98 3.21
N PHE A 536 23.10 -6.78 2.74
CA PHE A 536 22.91 -5.55 3.48
C PHE A 536 21.41 -5.29 3.75
N TRP A 537 20.57 -5.37 2.72
CA TRP A 537 19.13 -5.17 2.87
C TRP A 537 18.45 -6.28 3.68
N TYR A 538 18.95 -7.52 3.61
CA TYR A 538 18.54 -8.59 4.52
C TYR A 538 18.76 -8.17 5.98
N GLN A 539 19.95 -7.72 6.32
CA GLN A 539 20.30 -7.29 7.69
C GLN A 539 19.43 -6.10 8.13
N GLU A 540 19.23 -5.12 7.26
CA GLU A 540 18.40 -3.95 7.55
C GLU A 540 16.92 -4.31 7.79
N ALA A 541 16.38 -5.23 7.05
CA ALA A 541 15.02 -5.73 7.26
C ALA A 541 14.89 -6.51 8.57
N MET A 542 15.87 -7.40 8.86
CA MET A 542 15.87 -8.25 10.05
C MET A 542 16.10 -7.49 11.36
N LYS A 543 16.53 -6.22 11.33
CA LYS A 543 16.55 -5.35 12.52
C LYS A 543 15.14 -4.97 12.97
N LYS A 544 14.20 -4.78 12.04
CA LYS A 544 12.88 -4.19 12.30
C LYS A 544 11.70 -5.13 12.09
N LEU A 545 11.65 -5.88 11.00
CA LEU A 545 10.49 -6.71 10.68
C LEU A 545 10.13 -7.76 11.72
N PRO A 546 11.08 -8.50 12.36
CA PRO A 546 10.73 -9.42 13.44
C PRO A 546 10.00 -8.76 14.60
N ILE A 547 10.46 -7.57 15.01
CA ILE A 547 9.84 -6.80 16.11
C ILE A 547 8.42 -6.36 15.70
N LEU A 548 8.25 -5.94 14.48
CA LEU A 548 6.99 -5.40 13.97
C LEU A 548 5.94 -6.49 13.74
N THR A 549 6.33 -7.62 13.18
CA THR A 549 5.42 -8.75 12.94
C THR A 549 4.95 -9.41 14.24
N GLN A 550 5.79 -9.39 15.28
CA GLN A 550 5.46 -9.89 16.61
C GLN A 550 4.70 -8.89 17.49
N ALA A 551 4.50 -7.65 17.02
CA ALA A 551 3.78 -6.63 17.81
C ALA A 551 2.30 -6.98 18.05
N THR A 552 1.72 -7.84 17.22
CA THR A 552 0.32 -8.33 17.29
C THR A 552 0.21 -9.76 16.79
N SER A 553 -0.95 -10.39 17.03
CA SER A 553 -1.31 -11.71 16.49
C SER A 553 -2.03 -11.65 15.12
N MET A 554 -2.09 -10.49 14.47
CA MET A 554 -2.72 -10.37 13.16
C MET A 554 -1.90 -11.10 12.09
N LEU A 555 -2.59 -11.74 11.13
CA LEU A 555 -1.95 -12.31 9.94
C LEU A 555 -1.30 -11.19 9.10
N VAL A 556 -0.01 -11.32 8.82
CA VAL A 556 0.76 -10.30 8.08
C VAL A 556 0.85 -10.66 6.61
N CYS A 557 0.48 -9.71 5.75
CA CYS A 557 0.64 -9.80 4.29
C CYS A 557 1.49 -8.63 3.82
N GLY A 558 2.44 -8.87 2.90
CA GLY A 558 3.26 -7.82 2.30
C GLY A 558 2.84 -7.55 0.86
N GLU A 559 2.84 -6.30 0.45
CA GLU A 559 2.81 -5.94 -0.96
C GLU A 559 4.27 -5.84 -1.44
N ASP A 560 4.72 -6.86 -2.16
CA ASP A 560 6.09 -7.07 -2.61
C ASP A 560 6.20 -7.04 -4.14
N LEU A 561 5.61 -6.01 -4.76
CA LEU A 561 5.62 -5.77 -6.20
C LEU A 561 6.74 -4.81 -6.61
N GLY A 562 7.14 -4.85 -7.89
CA GLY A 562 8.12 -3.98 -8.50
C GLY A 562 9.53 -4.59 -8.57
N MET A 563 10.56 -3.77 -8.32
CA MET A 563 11.96 -4.22 -8.32
C MET A 563 12.28 -4.93 -7.00
N VAL A 564 12.02 -6.24 -6.92
CA VAL A 564 12.14 -7.05 -5.70
C VAL A 564 13.56 -7.61 -5.57
N PRO A 565 14.34 -7.25 -4.53
CA PRO A 565 15.63 -7.89 -4.23
C PRO A 565 15.49 -9.36 -3.82
N ASP A 566 16.48 -10.18 -4.12
CA ASP A 566 16.48 -11.62 -3.81
C ASP A 566 16.32 -11.93 -2.30
N CYS A 567 16.74 -11.01 -1.43
CA CYS A 567 16.59 -11.19 0.01
C CYS A 567 15.15 -11.05 0.52
N VAL A 568 14.24 -10.44 -0.24
CA VAL A 568 12.86 -10.20 0.20
C VAL A 568 12.08 -11.50 0.41
N PRO A 569 12.04 -12.45 -0.57
CA PRO A 569 11.38 -13.73 -0.34
C PRO A 569 11.96 -14.49 0.86
N TRP A 570 13.27 -14.43 1.10
CA TRP A 570 13.91 -15.13 2.24
C TRP A 570 13.42 -14.59 3.59
N VAL A 571 13.34 -13.25 3.73
CA VAL A 571 12.85 -12.60 4.95
C VAL A 571 11.37 -12.87 5.14
N MET A 572 10.57 -12.74 4.06
CA MET A 572 9.12 -12.96 4.15
C MET A 572 8.79 -14.40 4.54
N ASP A 573 9.48 -15.37 3.96
CA ASP A 573 9.30 -16.78 4.32
C ASP A 573 9.72 -17.06 5.78
N GLN A 574 10.90 -16.57 6.19
CA GLN A 574 11.41 -16.70 7.55
C GLN A 574 10.48 -16.09 8.62
N LEU A 575 9.83 -14.98 8.30
CA LEU A 575 8.90 -14.29 9.20
C LEU A 575 7.43 -14.64 8.95
N GLN A 576 7.16 -15.63 8.10
CA GLN A 576 5.81 -16.10 7.76
C GLN A 576 4.89 -14.98 7.23
N ILE A 577 5.46 -14.00 6.53
CA ILE A 577 4.72 -12.91 5.89
C ILE A 577 4.21 -13.41 4.53
N LEU A 578 2.91 -13.29 4.28
CA LEU A 578 2.32 -13.69 3.01
C LEU A 578 2.74 -12.72 1.89
N SER A 579 3.30 -13.27 0.81
CA SER A 579 3.64 -12.51 -0.40
C SER A 579 2.39 -12.21 -1.24
N LEU A 580 2.48 -11.27 -2.17
CA LEU A 580 1.40 -10.97 -3.14
C LEU A 580 1.73 -11.59 -4.49
N GLU A 581 0.83 -12.42 -5.01
CA GLU A 581 0.97 -13.09 -6.31
C GLU A 581 -0.08 -12.62 -7.29
N ILE A 582 0.37 -12.08 -8.44
CA ILE A 582 -0.48 -11.57 -9.52
C ILE A 582 -0.01 -12.16 -10.84
N GLN A 583 -0.89 -12.88 -11.54
CA GLN A 583 -0.53 -13.61 -12.75
C GLN A 583 0.00 -12.72 -13.87
N ARG A 584 -0.55 -11.52 -14.00
CA ARG A 584 -0.15 -10.51 -15.00
C ARG A 584 1.15 -9.76 -14.67
N MET A 585 1.64 -9.92 -13.44
CA MET A 585 2.87 -9.30 -12.94
C MET A 585 3.75 -10.35 -12.27
N PRO A 586 4.28 -11.31 -13.03
CA PRO A 586 5.09 -12.38 -12.46
C PRO A 586 6.38 -11.81 -11.84
N LYS A 587 6.75 -12.33 -10.68
CA LYS A 587 8.02 -11.95 -10.02
C LYS A 587 9.24 -12.44 -10.79
N ASN A 588 9.10 -13.50 -11.57
CA ASN A 588 10.14 -13.99 -12.48
C ASN A 588 10.04 -13.26 -13.82
N PRO A 589 11.02 -12.38 -14.16
CA PRO A 589 10.99 -11.59 -15.39
C PRO A 589 11.15 -12.41 -16.68
N LYS A 590 11.44 -13.70 -16.58
CA LYS A 590 11.52 -14.61 -17.74
C LYS A 590 10.13 -15.07 -18.24
N HIS A 591 9.11 -14.89 -17.44
CA HIS A 591 7.73 -15.25 -17.77
C HIS A 591 6.91 -14.00 -18.06
N GLU A 592 6.11 -14.03 -19.11
CA GLU A 592 5.14 -12.97 -19.41
C GLU A 592 3.93 -13.04 -18.43
N PHE A 593 3.54 -14.27 -18.06
CA PHE A 593 2.47 -14.55 -17.10
C PHE A 593 2.95 -15.52 -16.02
N GLY A 594 2.52 -15.31 -14.80
CA GLY A 594 2.79 -16.22 -13.69
C GLY A 594 2.05 -17.55 -13.83
N HIS A 595 2.66 -18.61 -13.33
CA HIS A 595 2.03 -19.93 -13.24
C HIS A 595 1.32 -20.05 -11.90
N VAL A 596 0.00 -19.96 -11.89
CA VAL A 596 -0.78 -19.95 -10.64
C VAL A 596 -0.56 -21.20 -9.76
N TRP A 597 -0.18 -22.33 -10.39
CA TRP A 597 0.12 -23.61 -9.68
C TRP A 597 1.46 -23.60 -8.92
N GLU A 598 2.34 -22.65 -9.24
CA GLU A 598 3.66 -22.50 -8.63
C GLU A 598 3.68 -21.47 -7.50
N TYR A 599 2.54 -20.86 -7.19
CA TYR A 599 2.45 -19.87 -6.11
C TYR A 599 2.77 -20.50 -4.76
N PRO A 600 3.56 -19.83 -3.92
CA PRO A 600 3.84 -20.36 -2.59
C PRO A 600 2.54 -20.41 -1.76
N TYR A 601 2.44 -21.38 -0.88
CA TYR A 601 1.29 -21.48 0.02
C TYR A 601 1.13 -20.22 0.87
N ARG A 602 2.22 -19.68 1.42
CA ARG A 602 2.21 -18.43 2.18
C ARG A 602 2.13 -17.22 1.26
N SER A 603 1.02 -17.10 0.56
CA SER A 603 0.77 -15.98 -0.33
C SER A 603 -0.70 -15.56 -0.36
N VAL A 604 -0.92 -14.36 -0.85
CA VAL A 604 -2.21 -13.82 -1.28
C VAL A 604 -2.22 -13.79 -2.79
N CYS A 605 -3.09 -14.57 -3.41
CA CYS A 605 -3.31 -14.54 -4.84
C CYS A 605 -4.45 -13.57 -5.18
N THR A 606 -4.30 -12.78 -6.23
CA THR A 606 -5.35 -11.94 -6.80
C THR A 606 -5.22 -11.82 -8.31
N ILE A 607 -6.33 -11.52 -9.00
CA ILE A 607 -6.34 -11.24 -10.44
C ILE A 607 -5.93 -9.79 -10.68
N SER A 608 -6.52 -8.87 -9.91
CA SER A 608 -6.23 -7.43 -9.99
C SER A 608 -6.23 -6.78 -8.62
N THR A 609 -5.44 -5.72 -8.48
CA THR A 609 -5.47 -4.81 -7.33
C THR A 609 -6.16 -3.51 -7.71
N HIS A 610 -6.34 -2.63 -6.73
CA HIS A 610 -6.86 -1.28 -6.96
C HIS A 610 -5.95 -0.40 -7.83
N ASP A 611 -4.66 -0.75 -7.99
CA ASP A 611 -3.66 0.00 -8.74
C ASP A 611 -3.52 -0.41 -10.22
N MET A 612 -4.30 -1.37 -10.65
CA MET A 612 -4.28 -1.86 -12.03
C MET A 612 -5.70 -2.00 -12.59
N SER A 613 -5.80 -2.26 -13.88
CA SER A 613 -7.07 -2.57 -14.55
C SER A 613 -7.71 -3.81 -13.94
N THR A 614 -9.02 -3.85 -13.89
CA THR A 614 -9.78 -5.07 -13.59
C THR A 614 -9.49 -6.16 -14.64
N LEU A 615 -9.91 -7.38 -14.41
CA LEU A 615 -9.79 -8.47 -15.38
C LEU A 615 -10.32 -8.06 -16.76
N ARG A 616 -11.50 -7.47 -16.80
CA ARG A 616 -12.13 -7.02 -18.06
C ARG A 616 -11.37 -5.87 -18.71
N GLY A 617 -10.94 -4.88 -17.91
CA GLY A 617 -10.17 -3.74 -18.40
C GLY A 617 -8.86 -4.18 -19.02
N TRP A 618 -8.13 -5.07 -18.34
CA TRP A 618 -6.88 -5.63 -18.84
C TRP A 618 -7.08 -6.44 -20.12
N TRP A 619 -8.15 -7.20 -20.23
CA TRP A 619 -8.44 -8.00 -21.43
C TRP A 619 -8.53 -7.14 -22.70
N GLU A 620 -9.00 -5.91 -22.56
CA GLU A 620 -9.22 -4.98 -23.66
C GLU A 620 -8.03 -4.01 -23.91
N GLU A 621 -7.03 -3.95 -23.01
CA GLU A 621 -5.90 -3.00 -23.10
C GLU A 621 -4.91 -3.35 -24.23
N ASP A 622 -4.56 -4.62 -24.37
CA ASP A 622 -3.59 -5.11 -25.36
C ASP A 622 -4.06 -6.43 -25.97
N TYR A 623 -4.64 -6.35 -27.15
CA TYR A 623 -5.20 -7.52 -27.83
C TYR A 623 -4.16 -8.58 -28.17
N GLU A 624 -2.91 -8.22 -28.50
CA GLU A 624 -1.86 -9.18 -28.77
C GLU A 624 -1.45 -9.95 -27.50
N GLN A 625 -1.34 -9.25 -26.38
CA GLN A 625 -1.11 -9.88 -25.08
C GLN A 625 -2.26 -10.80 -24.70
N THR A 626 -3.48 -10.38 -24.90
CA THR A 626 -4.69 -11.17 -24.64
C THR A 626 -4.72 -12.43 -25.51
N CYS A 627 -4.33 -12.35 -26.78
CA CYS A 627 -4.21 -13.53 -27.66
C CYS A 627 -3.16 -14.52 -27.10
N ARG A 628 -2.01 -14.05 -26.64
CA ARG A 628 -1.00 -14.94 -26.04
C ARG A 628 -1.51 -15.58 -24.75
N TYR A 629 -2.20 -14.83 -23.91
CA TYR A 629 -2.80 -15.36 -22.69
C TYR A 629 -3.86 -16.43 -22.99
N TYR A 630 -4.78 -16.14 -23.89
CA TYR A 630 -5.84 -17.05 -24.32
C TYR A 630 -5.31 -18.37 -24.86
N ASN A 631 -4.27 -18.30 -25.72
CA ASN A 631 -3.66 -19.48 -26.34
C ASN A 631 -2.78 -20.27 -25.37
N HIS A 632 -1.87 -19.59 -24.63
CA HIS A 632 -0.79 -20.27 -23.92
C HIS A 632 -1.11 -20.49 -22.43
N VAL A 633 -1.92 -19.64 -21.82
CA VAL A 633 -2.28 -19.79 -20.41
C VAL A 633 -3.59 -20.57 -20.26
N MET A 634 -4.63 -20.18 -21.04
CA MET A 634 -5.92 -20.85 -21.00
C MET A 634 -5.98 -22.11 -21.88
N GLY A 635 -5.07 -22.26 -22.85
CA GLY A 635 -5.03 -23.42 -23.75
C GLY A 635 -6.12 -23.40 -24.84
N HIS A 636 -6.74 -22.27 -25.09
CA HIS A 636 -7.76 -22.12 -26.12
C HIS A 636 -7.15 -21.71 -27.46
N TRP A 637 -7.75 -22.15 -28.56
CA TRP A 637 -7.34 -21.85 -29.93
C TRP A 637 -8.51 -21.37 -30.75
N GLY A 638 -8.28 -20.40 -31.62
CA GLY A 638 -9.28 -19.83 -32.51
C GLY A 638 -9.39 -18.32 -32.37
N GLU A 639 -10.57 -17.79 -32.69
CA GLU A 639 -10.83 -16.35 -32.58
C GLU A 639 -10.93 -15.94 -31.12
N VAL A 640 -10.08 -14.97 -30.74
CA VAL A 640 -10.03 -14.45 -29.36
C VAL A 640 -11.10 -13.38 -29.20
N PRO A 641 -11.97 -13.46 -28.18
CA PRO A 641 -12.97 -12.42 -27.92
C PRO A 641 -12.30 -11.07 -27.66
N VAL A 642 -12.77 -10.01 -28.34
CA VAL A 642 -12.25 -8.64 -28.15
C VAL A 642 -12.56 -8.11 -26.76
N SER A 643 -13.74 -8.41 -26.22
CA SER A 643 -14.11 -8.15 -24.84
C SER A 643 -14.26 -9.46 -24.07
N ALA A 644 -13.91 -9.47 -22.79
CA ALA A 644 -13.97 -10.68 -21.97
C ALA A 644 -15.42 -11.13 -21.73
N PRO A 645 -15.87 -12.26 -22.33
CA PRO A 645 -17.19 -12.80 -22.03
C PRO A 645 -17.20 -13.45 -20.62
N GLY A 646 -18.39 -13.63 -20.07
CA GLY A 646 -18.55 -14.14 -18.70
C GLY A 646 -17.87 -15.49 -18.46
N TRP A 647 -17.89 -16.40 -19.46
CA TRP A 647 -17.24 -17.71 -19.33
C TRP A 647 -15.71 -17.64 -19.27
N VAL A 648 -15.08 -16.70 -20.00
CA VAL A 648 -13.63 -16.44 -19.91
C VAL A 648 -13.29 -15.94 -18.53
N CYS A 649 -14.04 -14.97 -18.02
CA CYS A 649 -13.85 -14.44 -16.68
C CYS A 649 -14.01 -15.54 -15.61
N GLU A 650 -15.01 -16.40 -15.75
CA GLU A 650 -15.24 -17.54 -14.84
C GLU A 650 -14.07 -18.51 -14.84
N GLU A 651 -13.54 -18.88 -16.01
CA GLU A 651 -12.40 -19.77 -16.11
C GLU A 651 -11.16 -19.18 -15.43
N ILE A 652 -10.87 -17.89 -15.65
CA ILE A 652 -9.76 -17.20 -15.01
C ILE A 652 -9.94 -17.12 -13.49
N VAL A 653 -11.13 -16.80 -13.01
CA VAL A 653 -11.45 -16.79 -11.57
C VAL A 653 -11.25 -18.17 -10.97
N ARG A 654 -11.73 -19.23 -11.62
CA ARG A 654 -11.60 -20.62 -11.17
C ARG A 654 -10.13 -21.05 -11.08
N HIS A 655 -9.30 -20.75 -12.08
CA HIS A 655 -7.85 -21.03 -12.02
C HIS A 655 -7.16 -20.36 -10.83
N HIS A 656 -7.56 -19.13 -10.48
CA HIS A 656 -7.01 -18.45 -9.31
C HIS A 656 -7.51 -19.06 -7.99
N LEU A 657 -8.76 -19.51 -7.95
CA LEU A 657 -9.29 -20.22 -6.77
C LEU A 657 -8.62 -21.59 -6.58
N GLU A 658 -8.20 -22.27 -7.63
CA GLU A 658 -7.52 -23.56 -7.55
C GLU A 658 -6.07 -23.47 -7.08
N CYS A 659 -5.42 -22.30 -7.16
CA CYS A 659 -4.02 -22.13 -6.81
C CYS A 659 -3.69 -22.53 -5.36
N PRO A 660 -2.42 -22.85 -5.04
CA PRO A 660 -2.00 -23.30 -3.70
C PRO A 660 -2.00 -22.17 -2.64
N SER A 661 -2.11 -20.90 -3.00
CA SER A 661 -2.07 -19.78 -2.05
C SER A 661 -3.07 -19.91 -0.91
N LEU A 662 -2.64 -19.59 0.31
CA LEU A 662 -3.50 -19.58 1.51
C LEU A 662 -4.73 -18.68 1.31
N LEU A 663 -4.52 -17.46 0.80
CA LEU A 663 -5.58 -16.50 0.54
C LEU A 663 -5.73 -16.27 -0.97
N CYS A 664 -6.94 -16.40 -1.50
CA CYS A 664 -7.31 -15.90 -2.82
C CYS A 664 -8.33 -14.77 -2.62
N ILE A 665 -7.85 -13.54 -2.66
CA ILE A 665 -8.67 -12.35 -2.42
C ILE A 665 -8.81 -11.60 -3.73
N LEU A 666 -9.98 -11.71 -4.37
CA LEU A 666 -10.25 -11.07 -5.65
C LEU A 666 -10.90 -9.70 -5.45
N SER A 667 -10.68 -8.78 -6.38
CA SER A 667 -11.43 -7.54 -6.39
C SER A 667 -12.92 -7.80 -6.57
N PHE A 668 -13.75 -6.95 -6.00
CA PHE A 668 -15.21 -7.06 -6.16
C PHE A 668 -15.62 -7.06 -7.64
N GLN A 669 -14.95 -6.25 -8.45
CA GLN A 669 -15.20 -6.15 -9.90
C GLN A 669 -14.87 -7.46 -10.61
N ASP A 670 -13.78 -8.14 -10.21
CA ASP A 670 -13.39 -9.42 -10.82
C ASP A 670 -14.39 -10.53 -10.46
N TRP A 671 -14.94 -10.53 -9.24
CA TRP A 671 -16.07 -11.42 -8.92
C TRP A 671 -17.29 -11.17 -9.79
N LEU A 672 -17.69 -9.90 -9.99
CA LEU A 672 -18.84 -9.57 -10.83
C LEU A 672 -18.62 -9.87 -12.33
N SER A 673 -17.37 -9.92 -12.78
CA SER A 673 -17.01 -10.11 -14.19
C SER A 673 -17.58 -11.40 -14.80
N ILE A 674 -17.81 -12.43 -13.96
CA ILE A 674 -18.30 -13.75 -14.40
C ILE A 674 -19.78 -13.76 -14.81
N ASP A 675 -20.55 -12.73 -14.49
CA ASP A 675 -21.99 -12.63 -14.81
C ASP A 675 -22.28 -11.36 -15.61
N GLU A 676 -22.60 -11.54 -16.88
CA GLU A 676 -22.82 -10.45 -17.84
C GLU A 676 -24.07 -9.60 -17.57
N GLU A 677 -25.00 -10.11 -16.75
CA GLU A 677 -26.23 -9.39 -16.40
C GLU A 677 -25.99 -8.39 -15.25
N ILE A 678 -25.03 -8.68 -14.36
CA ILE A 678 -24.83 -7.89 -13.13
C ILE A 678 -23.51 -7.16 -13.07
N ARG A 679 -22.53 -7.48 -13.95
CA ARG A 679 -21.26 -6.74 -13.99
C ARG A 679 -21.46 -5.29 -14.43
N TYR A 680 -20.54 -4.41 -14.11
CA TYR A 680 -20.65 -3.00 -14.48
C TYR A 680 -20.73 -2.86 -16.02
N PRO A 681 -21.69 -2.10 -16.56
CA PRO A 681 -21.86 -1.98 -18.02
C PRO A 681 -20.62 -1.40 -18.73
N ASP A 682 -20.01 -0.35 -18.15
CA ASP A 682 -18.80 0.29 -18.69
C ASP A 682 -17.56 -0.26 -17.99
N VAL A 683 -16.71 -0.96 -18.72
CA VAL A 683 -15.47 -1.55 -18.23
C VAL A 683 -14.50 -0.50 -17.67
N ASN A 684 -14.47 0.69 -18.26
CA ASN A 684 -13.56 1.76 -17.81
C ASN A 684 -13.99 2.38 -16.47
N ALA A 685 -15.28 2.32 -16.16
CA ALA A 685 -15.82 2.80 -14.90
C ALA A 685 -15.53 1.88 -13.71
N GLU A 686 -15.06 0.66 -13.95
CA GLU A 686 -14.65 -0.30 -12.92
C GLU A 686 -13.30 0.08 -12.26
N ARG A 687 -12.49 0.92 -12.89
CA ARG A 687 -11.14 1.25 -12.42
C ARG A 687 -11.17 2.10 -11.15
N ILE A 688 -10.39 1.67 -10.14
CA ILE A 688 -10.31 2.39 -8.86
C ILE A 688 -9.22 3.46 -8.91
N ASN A 689 -8.00 3.08 -9.33
CA ASN A 689 -6.86 3.97 -9.42
C ASN A 689 -6.13 3.87 -10.77
N VAL A 690 -5.48 4.96 -11.15
CA VAL A 690 -4.55 5.04 -12.28
C VAL A 690 -3.24 5.63 -11.75
N PRO A 691 -2.27 4.81 -11.30
CA PRO A 691 -1.04 5.28 -10.62
C PRO A 691 -0.20 6.26 -11.44
N ALA A 692 -0.25 6.18 -12.77
CA ALA A 692 0.41 7.13 -13.66
C ALA A 692 -0.20 8.54 -13.61
N ASN A 693 -1.41 8.70 -13.05
CA ASN A 693 -2.05 9.98 -12.85
C ASN A 693 -1.93 10.43 -11.38
N PRO A 694 -1.00 11.32 -11.02
CA PRO A 694 -0.80 11.76 -9.64
C PRO A 694 -1.97 12.57 -9.06
N ARG A 695 -2.92 12.97 -9.90
CA ARG A 695 -4.15 13.66 -9.53
C ARG A 695 -5.38 12.84 -9.87
N HIS A 696 -5.31 11.51 -9.63
CA HIS A 696 -6.45 10.64 -9.83
C HIS A 696 -7.53 10.92 -8.80
N TYR A 697 -8.80 10.98 -9.25
CA TYR A 697 -9.96 11.12 -8.37
C TYR A 697 -10.47 9.74 -7.98
N TRP A 698 -10.32 9.34 -6.73
CA TRP A 698 -10.75 8.06 -6.16
C TRP A 698 -12.27 8.08 -5.87
N ARG A 699 -13.07 7.76 -6.88
CA ARG A 699 -14.53 7.91 -6.83
C ARG A 699 -15.31 6.69 -7.32
N TYR A 700 -14.61 5.55 -7.52
CA TYR A 700 -15.28 4.31 -7.89
C TYR A 700 -16.36 3.95 -6.87
N ARG A 701 -17.53 3.56 -7.34
CA ARG A 701 -18.66 3.16 -6.51
C ARG A 701 -19.38 1.97 -7.12
N MET A 702 -19.80 0.98 -6.29
CA MET A 702 -20.65 -0.12 -6.69
C MET A 702 -21.90 0.44 -7.38
N HIS A 703 -22.31 -0.18 -8.48
CA HIS A 703 -23.56 0.16 -9.15
C HIS A 703 -24.76 -0.60 -8.55
N LEU A 704 -24.52 -1.78 -7.93
CA LEU A 704 -25.50 -2.55 -7.18
C LEU A 704 -25.49 -2.13 -5.72
N THR A 705 -26.63 -2.22 -5.05
CA THR A 705 -26.70 -2.14 -3.59
C THR A 705 -26.30 -3.49 -2.96
N LEU A 706 -25.79 -3.45 -1.74
CA LEU A 706 -25.48 -4.66 -0.98
C LEU A 706 -26.74 -5.51 -0.74
N GLU A 707 -27.90 -4.88 -0.60
CA GLU A 707 -29.19 -5.56 -0.48
C GLU A 707 -29.58 -6.32 -1.75
N GLU A 708 -29.35 -5.74 -2.94
CA GLU A 708 -29.56 -6.43 -4.23
C GLU A 708 -28.60 -7.59 -4.38
N LEU A 709 -27.32 -7.38 -4.05
CA LEU A 709 -26.27 -8.41 -4.12
C LEU A 709 -26.60 -9.60 -3.20
N ILE A 710 -26.98 -9.35 -1.94
CA ILE A 710 -27.36 -10.39 -0.98
C ILE A 710 -28.58 -11.18 -1.47
N LYS A 711 -29.51 -10.53 -2.16
CA LYS A 711 -30.73 -11.16 -2.71
C LYS A 711 -30.50 -11.92 -4.03
N ASN A 712 -29.40 -11.68 -4.73
CA ASN A 712 -29.11 -12.32 -6.02
C ASN A 712 -28.76 -13.81 -5.84
N LYS A 713 -29.79 -14.66 -5.83
CA LYS A 713 -29.62 -16.08 -5.55
C LYS A 713 -28.74 -16.78 -6.59
N LYS A 714 -28.98 -16.54 -7.89
CA LYS A 714 -28.26 -17.19 -9.00
C LYS A 714 -26.76 -16.93 -8.93
N PHE A 715 -26.38 -15.67 -8.75
CA PHE A 715 -24.98 -15.29 -8.67
C PHE A 715 -24.31 -15.84 -7.38
N ASN A 716 -24.98 -15.72 -6.25
CA ASN A 716 -24.44 -16.19 -4.98
C ASN A 716 -24.24 -17.71 -4.94
N GLU A 717 -25.19 -18.50 -5.48
CA GLU A 717 -25.04 -19.95 -5.60
C GLU A 717 -23.88 -20.35 -6.53
N LYS A 718 -23.63 -19.58 -7.59
CA LYS A 718 -22.48 -19.79 -8.47
C LYS A 718 -21.14 -19.54 -7.74
N LEU A 719 -21.05 -18.49 -6.93
CA LEU A 719 -19.87 -18.25 -6.11
C LEU A 719 -19.62 -19.36 -5.09
N VAL A 720 -20.66 -19.80 -4.40
CA VAL A 720 -20.59 -20.93 -3.46
C VAL A 720 -20.06 -22.18 -4.17
N GLU A 721 -20.62 -22.53 -5.33
CA GLU A 721 -20.15 -23.70 -6.11
C GLU A 721 -18.66 -23.59 -6.47
N MET A 722 -18.23 -22.41 -6.97
CA MET A 722 -16.83 -22.20 -7.36
C MET A 722 -15.87 -22.30 -6.15
N ILE A 723 -16.25 -21.72 -5.02
CA ILE A 723 -15.42 -21.71 -3.79
C ILE A 723 -15.34 -23.11 -3.19
N ASP A 724 -16.47 -23.80 -3.07
CA ASP A 724 -16.53 -25.15 -2.46
C ASP A 724 -15.78 -26.17 -3.32
N THR A 725 -15.99 -26.15 -4.65
CA THR A 725 -15.33 -27.12 -5.55
C THR A 725 -13.81 -26.92 -5.66
N THR A 726 -13.30 -25.74 -5.32
CA THR A 726 -11.85 -25.45 -5.27
C THR A 726 -11.24 -25.62 -3.88
N GLY A 727 -12.01 -26.10 -2.90
CA GLY A 727 -11.54 -26.41 -1.54
C GLY A 727 -11.12 -25.18 -0.74
N ARG A 728 -11.86 -24.06 -0.90
CA ARG A 728 -11.57 -22.81 -0.17
C ARG A 728 -12.61 -22.45 0.90
N PHE A 729 -13.44 -23.42 1.28
CA PHE A 729 -14.39 -23.28 2.39
C PHE A 729 -14.33 -24.46 3.35
#